data_9a8d401a60ec50a5d8b0f60b4b8ef251
#
_entry.id   9a8d401a60ec50a5d8b0f60b4b8ef251
#
_cell.length_a   1.000
_cell.length_b   1.000
_cell.length_c   1.000
_cell.angle_alpha   90.00
_cell.angle_beta   90.00
_cell.angle_gamma   90.00
#
_symmetry.space_group_name_H-M   'P 1'
#
loop_
_entity.id
_entity.type
_entity.pdbx_description
1 polymer ?
#
loop_
_entity_poly.entity_id
_entity_poly.type
_entity_poly.pdbx_seq_one_letter_code
_entity_poly.pdbx_strand_id
1 'polypeptide(L)'
;MEHKEYRSVNKSVRKKDSMQLLLGKPVYLDDIVPKDALTVKILRSPHANAIVESIDVSAARKVPGVVDVYTWQDVPTNRFTIAGQTWPEPSPYDRLILDRHVRFVGDAVAIIAAETEKAALTAQRLIRVTYQVLEPVLDFRTAKDNPVLVHPEADWFPPCPVGGDNRRNLVASDVSSDGDVDAVLADCDVVLERTYHTKAFNQAMMETFRTYTELDPYGRLHVISSTQIVFHCRRILSHALGIPKSRIRVEKPRIGGGFGAKQTAVCEVYPAFVTLRTGRPAKLIYSREESQIAGSPRHEMEIRIRLGADRDGRIRCVDLYTLSNTGAYGEHGPTTVGLSGHKSIPLYTGNLEAYRFGYDVVYTNLQASGAYRGYGATQGIYALETVVNELAEQLGMDPTVIRDKNMVREGMNMPAYYNEPANACALDRCMEHCRKMFGWEEKYPVRDMGNGKVRAAGVAMAMQGSCISRVDVGSATLKLCEDGSYNLIIGAADMGTGCDTILAQMAAECMDCDVDDVAVFGADTDASPYDSGSYASSTTYVTGKAVERACAGLKEKIRSIAARMLGCQPEETVFEGKRVRCIDGDRSVGLEEIAYRSQSFNNEAAQVTVSHSSPVSPPPFMVGMVEIELDKETGLVTVLDYMAVVDCGIPINPALARIQTEGGIVQGIGHTLTEDVLHDEKGRPVSSSFLQYKLPTRLDIGRLRVEFEHSHEPTGPFGAKSIGEIVINTPAPALTHAIYRATGVWHRELPITPEKIIRSTVNP
;
A
#
# COMPACT_ATOMS: atom_id res chain seq x y z
N MET A 1 -23.69 -11.04 20.33
CA MET A 1 -24.41 -10.38 19.20
C MET A 1 -25.10 -11.46 18.40
N GLU A 2 -26.42 -11.33 18.14
CA GLU A 2 -27.08 -12.20 17.17
C GLU A 2 -26.40 -11.98 15.82
N HIS A 3 -25.83 -13.04 15.24
CA HIS A 3 -25.21 -12.99 13.92
C HIS A 3 -26.31 -12.71 12.89
N LYS A 4 -26.40 -11.48 12.41
CA LYS A 4 -27.25 -11.17 11.26
C LYS A 4 -26.79 -12.04 10.09
N GLU A 5 -27.64 -12.91 9.62
CA GLU A 5 -27.35 -13.70 8.43
C GLU A 5 -27.50 -12.80 7.19
N TYR A 6 -26.39 -12.63 6.45
CA TYR A 6 -26.36 -11.90 5.19
C TYR A 6 -26.57 -12.83 4.00
N ARG A 7 -27.14 -12.32 2.93
CA ARG A 7 -27.33 -13.02 1.66
C ARG A 7 -26.01 -13.12 0.89
N SER A 8 -25.31 -12.01 0.74
CA SER A 8 -24.10 -11.87 -0.09
C SER A 8 -22.87 -11.51 0.72
N VAL A 9 -22.99 -10.66 1.73
CA VAL A 9 -21.90 -10.25 2.63
C VAL A 9 -21.51 -11.42 3.53
N ASN A 10 -20.22 -11.51 3.88
CA ASN A 10 -19.63 -12.63 4.64
C ASN A 10 -19.80 -14.00 3.94
N LYS A 11 -19.89 -14.00 2.61
CA LYS A 11 -19.94 -15.20 1.78
C LYS A 11 -18.75 -15.22 0.83
N SER A 12 -18.22 -16.42 0.58
CA SER A 12 -17.10 -16.64 -0.36
C SER A 12 -17.61 -16.68 -1.80
N VAL A 13 -17.98 -15.52 -2.33
CA VAL A 13 -18.42 -15.38 -3.71
C VAL A 13 -17.22 -15.43 -4.65
N ARG A 14 -17.40 -16.06 -5.83
CA ARG A 14 -16.37 -16.09 -6.87
C ARG A 14 -16.05 -14.67 -7.35
N LYS A 15 -14.75 -14.39 -7.56
CA LYS A 15 -14.31 -13.12 -8.12
C LYS A 15 -14.92 -12.91 -9.52
N LYS A 16 -15.55 -11.75 -9.76
CA LYS A 16 -16.36 -11.46 -10.97
C LYS A 16 -15.60 -11.64 -12.27
N ASP A 17 -14.32 -11.30 -12.30
CA ASP A 17 -13.47 -11.40 -13.50
C ASP A 17 -12.64 -12.70 -13.58
N SER A 18 -12.79 -13.61 -12.62
CA SER A 18 -11.93 -14.81 -12.51
C SER A 18 -11.97 -15.70 -13.76
N MET A 19 -13.14 -15.88 -14.36
CA MET A 19 -13.28 -16.75 -15.53
C MET A 19 -12.56 -16.15 -16.76
N GLN A 20 -12.71 -14.85 -16.99
CA GLN A 20 -12.05 -14.16 -18.11
C GLN A 20 -10.53 -14.20 -17.96
N LEU A 21 -10.01 -14.01 -16.74
CA LEU A 21 -8.57 -14.11 -16.46
C LEU A 21 -8.05 -15.53 -16.72
N LEU A 22 -8.76 -16.56 -16.25
CA LEU A 22 -8.39 -17.96 -16.46
C LEU A 22 -8.45 -18.38 -17.92
N LEU A 23 -9.35 -17.79 -18.71
CA LEU A 23 -9.46 -18.03 -20.15
C LEU A 23 -8.46 -17.20 -20.98
N GLY A 24 -7.60 -16.41 -20.35
CA GLY A 24 -6.60 -15.58 -21.02
C GLY A 24 -7.19 -14.48 -21.90
N LYS A 25 -8.33 -13.90 -21.50
CA LYS A 25 -8.91 -12.77 -22.24
C LYS A 25 -8.00 -11.54 -22.12
N PRO A 26 -7.85 -10.74 -23.20
CA PRO A 26 -7.01 -9.54 -23.19
C PRO A 26 -7.62 -8.48 -22.29
N VAL A 27 -6.95 -8.17 -21.18
CA VAL A 27 -7.43 -7.23 -20.16
C VAL A 27 -6.33 -6.36 -19.55
N TYR A 28 -5.06 -6.77 -19.71
CA TYR A 28 -3.90 -6.02 -19.23
C TYR A 28 -3.43 -5.00 -20.28
N LEU A 29 -2.62 -4.05 -19.88
CA LEU A 29 -2.18 -2.98 -20.78
C LEU A 29 -1.55 -3.52 -22.08
N ASP A 30 -0.66 -4.50 -21.98
CA ASP A 30 0.04 -5.07 -23.13
C ASP A 30 -0.91 -5.72 -24.15
N ASP A 31 -2.06 -6.18 -23.67
CA ASP A 31 -3.06 -6.83 -24.51
C ASP A 31 -3.86 -5.83 -25.36
N ILE A 32 -3.99 -4.58 -24.89
CA ILE A 32 -4.86 -3.55 -25.49
C ILE A 32 -4.11 -2.45 -26.23
N VAL A 33 -2.79 -2.36 -26.06
CA VAL A 33 -1.96 -1.35 -26.72
C VAL A 33 -1.88 -1.60 -28.23
N PRO A 34 -2.17 -0.60 -29.09
CA PRO A 34 -2.02 -0.71 -30.54
C PRO A 34 -0.57 -1.01 -30.94
N LYS A 35 -0.41 -1.85 -31.99
CA LYS A 35 0.93 -2.29 -32.43
C LYS A 35 1.77 -1.16 -33.03
N ASP A 36 1.15 -0.13 -33.54
CA ASP A 36 1.76 1.05 -34.17
C ASP A 36 2.08 2.18 -33.19
N ALA A 37 1.78 1.99 -31.90
CA ALA A 37 2.18 2.93 -30.86
C ALA A 37 3.71 3.04 -30.77
N LEU A 38 4.21 4.29 -30.65
CA LEU A 38 5.64 4.54 -30.42
C LEU A 38 6.11 3.85 -29.14
N THR A 39 7.25 3.22 -29.23
CA THR A 39 7.94 2.69 -28.04
C THR A 39 8.82 3.77 -27.45
N VAL A 40 8.60 4.06 -26.16
CA VAL A 40 9.44 4.97 -25.38
C VAL A 40 10.45 4.16 -24.57
N LYS A 41 11.70 4.61 -24.54
CA LYS A 41 12.75 4.11 -23.65
C LYS A 41 13.43 5.28 -22.96
N ILE A 42 13.99 5.03 -21.79
CA ILE A 42 14.63 6.05 -20.96
C ILE A 42 16.12 5.74 -20.85
N LEU A 43 16.97 6.69 -21.28
CA LEU A 43 18.39 6.64 -20.93
C LEU A 43 18.53 7.02 -19.45
N ARG A 44 19.26 6.20 -18.70
CA ARG A 44 19.39 6.38 -17.24
C ARG A 44 20.83 6.72 -16.87
N SER A 45 20.98 7.48 -15.79
CA SER A 45 22.28 7.85 -15.23
C SER A 45 23.04 6.63 -14.70
N PRO A 46 24.33 6.49 -15.03
CA PRO A 46 25.22 5.51 -14.38
C PRO A 46 25.85 6.04 -13.09
N HIS A 47 25.58 7.30 -12.71
CA HIS A 47 26.16 8.00 -11.57
C HIS A 47 25.11 8.29 -10.50
N ALA A 48 25.51 8.16 -9.25
CA ALA A 48 24.65 8.45 -8.10
C ALA A 48 24.45 9.97 -7.88
N ASN A 49 25.43 10.78 -8.23
CA ASN A 49 25.38 12.24 -8.13
C ASN A 49 26.22 12.85 -9.24
N ALA A 50 25.60 13.54 -10.19
CA ALA A 50 26.34 14.19 -11.29
C ALA A 50 25.52 15.30 -11.97
N ILE A 51 26.24 16.23 -12.58
CA ILE A 51 25.66 17.23 -13.47
C ILE A 51 25.90 16.78 -14.92
N VAL A 52 24.86 16.75 -15.73
CA VAL A 52 24.96 16.56 -17.18
C VAL A 52 25.55 17.85 -17.79
N GLU A 53 26.83 17.82 -18.18
CA GLU A 53 27.50 18.97 -18.81
C GLU A 53 27.04 19.13 -20.27
N SER A 54 27.05 18.00 -20.99
CA SER A 54 26.58 17.94 -22.38
C SER A 54 25.96 16.60 -22.72
N ILE A 55 25.07 16.61 -23.70
CA ILE A 55 24.45 15.40 -24.24
C ILE A 55 24.36 15.50 -25.77
N ASP A 56 24.99 14.55 -26.46
CA ASP A 56 24.93 14.46 -27.93
C ASP A 56 23.98 13.33 -28.34
N VAL A 57 22.87 13.71 -28.91
CA VAL A 57 21.81 12.83 -29.44
C VAL A 57 21.84 12.70 -30.97
N SER A 58 22.79 13.33 -31.65
CA SER A 58 22.82 13.45 -33.12
C SER A 58 22.90 12.12 -33.85
N ALA A 59 23.68 11.17 -33.32
CA ALA A 59 23.79 9.81 -33.88
C ALA A 59 22.52 8.98 -33.58
N ALA A 60 21.93 9.13 -32.42
CA ALA A 60 20.71 8.44 -32.00
C ALA A 60 19.51 8.85 -32.88
N ARG A 61 19.36 10.15 -33.19
CA ARG A 61 18.30 10.67 -34.05
C ARG A 61 18.37 10.16 -35.51
N LYS A 62 19.53 9.68 -35.96
CA LYS A 62 19.74 9.12 -37.32
C LYS A 62 19.40 7.64 -37.43
N VAL A 63 19.12 6.96 -36.33
CA VAL A 63 18.73 5.53 -36.35
C VAL A 63 17.37 5.37 -37.05
N PRO A 64 17.26 4.53 -38.08
CA PRO A 64 16.00 4.29 -38.78
C PRO A 64 14.90 3.84 -37.80
N GLY A 65 13.74 4.49 -37.85
CA GLY A 65 12.62 4.23 -36.99
C GLY A 65 12.65 5.02 -35.65
N VAL A 66 13.68 5.82 -35.41
CA VAL A 66 13.66 6.81 -34.31
C VAL A 66 12.87 8.04 -34.75
N VAL A 67 11.92 8.45 -33.94
CA VAL A 67 11.10 9.64 -34.18
C VAL A 67 11.76 10.88 -33.60
N ASP A 68 12.19 10.81 -32.33
CA ASP A 68 12.98 11.85 -31.71
C ASP A 68 13.67 11.34 -30.40
N VAL A 69 14.59 12.15 -29.90
CA VAL A 69 15.26 11.97 -28.60
C VAL A 69 15.21 13.30 -27.86
N TYR A 70 14.62 13.29 -26.68
CA TYR A 70 14.43 14.47 -25.85
C TYR A 70 15.34 14.46 -24.64
N THR A 71 15.83 15.63 -24.26
CA THR A 71 16.74 15.89 -23.15
C THR A 71 16.11 16.85 -22.15
N TRP A 72 16.80 17.19 -21.08
CA TRP A 72 16.36 18.17 -20.10
C TRP A 72 16.05 19.56 -20.70
N GLN A 73 16.58 19.88 -21.89
CA GLN A 73 16.31 21.13 -22.61
C GLN A 73 14.97 21.15 -23.35
N ASP A 74 14.38 19.99 -23.58
CA ASP A 74 13.19 19.81 -24.42
C ASP A 74 11.89 19.68 -23.60
N VAL A 75 11.98 19.44 -22.26
CA VAL A 75 10.87 19.15 -21.36
C VAL A 75 10.48 20.38 -20.53
N PRO A 76 9.23 20.45 -20.02
CA PRO A 76 8.83 21.46 -19.05
C PRO A 76 9.70 21.44 -17.78
N THR A 77 9.90 22.62 -17.20
CA THR A 77 10.72 22.82 -15.98
C THR A 77 9.88 22.95 -14.71
N ASN A 78 8.62 22.51 -14.75
CA ASN A 78 7.74 22.53 -13.58
C ASN A 78 8.18 21.45 -12.60
N ARG A 79 8.43 21.84 -11.33
CA ARG A 79 8.64 20.85 -10.28
C ARG A 79 7.35 20.20 -9.89
N PHE A 80 7.41 18.91 -9.61
CA PHE A 80 6.28 18.09 -9.20
C PHE A 80 6.73 16.94 -8.30
N THR A 81 5.78 16.24 -7.71
CA THR A 81 5.99 14.94 -7.07
C THR A 81 5.28 13.85 -7.86
N ILE A 82 5.79 12.63 -7.83
CA ILE A 82 5.12 11.46 -8.40
C ILE A 82 4.29 10.69 -7.36
N ALA A 83 4.30 11.12 -6.11
CA ALA A 83 3.51 10.50 -5.04
C ALA A 83 2.02 10.75 -5.23
N GLY A 84 1.25 9.67 -5.27
CA GLY A 84 -0.21 9.72 -5.34
C GLY A 84 -0.84 9.74 -3.96
N GLN A 85 -1.02 10.93 -3.42
CA GLN A 85 -1.63 11.14 -2.12
C GLN A 85 -2.66 12.27 -2.19
N THR A 86 -3.27 12.55 -1.06
CA THR A 86 -4.24 13.62 -0.87
C THR A 86 -3.73 14.99 -1.34
N TRP A 87 -4.63 15.95 -1.45
CA TRP A 87 -4.30 17.34 -1.78
C TRP A 87 -4.67 18.27 -0.61
N PRO A 88 -3.77 19.19 -0.22
CA PRO A 88 -2.36 19.32 -0.64
C PRO A 88 -1.55 18.11 -0.15
N GLU A 89 -0.68 17.58 -1.04
CA GLU A 89 0.16 16.47 -0.67
C GLU A 89 1.32 16.90 0.24
N PRO A 90 1.68 16.08 1.25
CA PRO A 90 2.83 16.37 2.12
C PRO A 90 4.18 16.11 1.44
N SER A 91 4.18 15.52 0.24
CA SER A 91 5.38 15.23 -0.55
C SER A 91 5.99 16.50 -1.11
N PRO A 92 7.31 16.69 -1.05
CA PRO A 92 7.96 17.87 -1.63
C PRO A 92 7.88 17.83 -3.17
N TYR A 93 7.87 19.06 -3.76
CA TYR A 93 8.03 19.25 -5.20
C TYR A 93 9.52 19.35 -5.51
N ASP A 94 10.15 18.20 -5.70
CA ASP A 94 11.59 18.05 -5.82
C ASP A 94 12.05 17.42 -7.15
N ARG A 95 11.11 17.01 -8.01
CA ARG A 95 11.38 16.29 -9.27
C ARG A 95 11.03 17.15 -10.49
N LEU A 96 11.85 17.00 -11.55
CA LEU A 96 11.54 17.42 -12.93
C LEU A 96 11.33 16.19 -13.82
N ILE A 97 10.74 16.38 -15.03
CA ILE A 97 10.58 15.27 -16.01
C ILE A 97 11.96 14.71 -16.38
N LEU A 98 12.88 15.56 -16.73
CA LEU A 98 14.31 15.30 -16.88
C LEU A 98 15.05 16.47 -16.21
N ASP A 99 16.06 16.15 -15.43
CA ASP A 99 16.90 17.15 -14.76
C ASP A 99 18.34 17.08 -15.29
N ARG A 100 19.00 18.23 -15.31
CA ARG A 100 20.42 18.32 -15.54
C ARG A 100 21.24 17.72 -14.39
N HIS A 101 20.74 17.82 -13.16
CA HIS A 101 21.32 17.21 -11.97
C HIS A 101 20.70 15.82 -11.76
N VAL A 102 21.44 14.77 -12.01
CA VAL A 102 21.03 13.37 -11.73
C VAL A 102 21.44 13.00 -10.32
N ARG A 103 20.54 12.34 -9.57
CA ARG A 103 20.66 12.16 -8.13
C ARG A 103 20.76 10.74 -7.64
N PHE A 104 20.58 9.76 -8.54
CA PHE A 104 20.81 8.34 -8.22
C PHE A 104 21.16 7.55 -9.48
N VAL A 105 21.77 6.37 -9.32
CA VAL A 105 22.02 5.45 -10.43
C VAL A 105 20.69 4.87 -10.90
N GLY A 106 20.27 5.27 -12.10
CA GLY A 106 18.94 4.95 -12.64
C GLY A 106 18.05 6.16 -12.89
N ASP A 107 18.48 7.36 -12.48
CA ASP A 107 17.75 8.61 -12.75
C ASP A 107 17.63 8.89 -14.26
N ALA A 108 16.52 9.51 -14.68
CA ALA A 108 16.23 9.71 -16.10
C ALA A 108 17.09 10.84 -16.71
N VAL A 109 17.74 10.56 -17.84
CA VAL A 109 18.64 11.49 -18.55
C VAL A 109 18.08 11.93 -19.90
N ALA A 110 17.47 11.00 -20.65
CA ALA A 110 16.86 11.28 -21.95
C ALA A 110 15.68 10.36 -22.24
N ILE A 111 14.72 10.86 -23.02
CA ILE A 111 13.54 10.12 -23.50
C ILE A 111 13.77 9.81 -24.98
N ILE A 112 13.68 8.54 -25.36
CA ILE A 112 13.81 8.06 -26.74
C ILE A 112 12.41 7.62 -27.23
N ALA A 113 11.93 8.19 -28.33
CA ALA A 113 10.70 7.81 -28.98
C ALA A 113 11.00 7.13 -30.34
N ALA A 114 10.57 5.90 -30.53
CA ALA A 114 10.84 5.14 -31.77
C ALA A 114 9.65 4.26 -32.17
N GLU A 115 9.58 3.88 -33.44
CA GLU A 115 8.55 2.99 -34.00
C GLU A 115 8.69 1.54 -33.52
N THR A 116 9.88 1.14 -33.10
CA THR A 116 10.15 -0.21 -32.58
C THR A 116 11.08 -0.17 -31.37
N GLU A 117 10.95 -1.16 -30.50
CA GLU A 117 11.84 -1.31 -29.35
C GLU A 117 13.30 -1.47 -29.78
N LYS A 118 13.55 -2.20 -30.87
CA LYS A 118 14.92 -2.37 -31.42
C LYS A 118 15.53 -1.03 -31.81
N ALA A 119 14.79 -0.15 -32.49
CA ALA A 119 15.26 1.18 -32.85
C ALA A 119 15.53 2.04 -31.60
N ALA A 120 14.62 2.01 -30.63
CA ALA A 120 14.80 2.75 -29.36
C ALA A 120 16.06 2.30 -28.60
N LEU A 121 16.27 1.00 -28.43
CA LEU A 121 17.45 0.44 -27.75
C LEU A 121 18.76 0.70 -28.53
N THR A 122 18.70 0.70 -29.87
CA THR A 122 19.86 1.06 -30.70
C THR A 122 20.21 2.55 -30.51
N ALA A 123 19.22 3.43 -30.56
CA ALA A 123 19.41 4.85 -30.33
C ALA A 123 19.96 5.14 -28.92
N GLN A 124 19.42 4.47 -27.90
CA GLN A 124 19.86 4.63 -26.51
C GLN A 124 21.38 4.41 -26.35
N ARG A 125 21.94 3.41 -27.03
CA ARG A 125 23.37 3.10 -27.00
C ARG A 125 24.25 4.12 -27.73
N LEU A 126 23.68 4.92 -28.61
CA LEU A 126 24.38 5.92 -29.43
C LEU A 126 24.38 7.32 -28.79
N ILE A 127 23.57 7.55 -27.76
CA ILE A 127 23.58 8.81 -27.01
C ILE A 127 24.88 8.89 -26.22
N ARG A 128 25.57 10.05 -26.31
CA ARG A 128 26.78 10.32 -25.58
C ARG A 128 26.53 11.42 -24.55
N VAL A 129 26.83 11.14 -23.30
CA VAL A 129 26.65 12.07 -22.19
C VAL A 129 28.00 12.34 -21.53
N THR A 130 28.31 13.62 -21.32
CA THR A 130 29.44 14.05 -20.49
C THR A 130 28.88 14.48 -19.13
N TYR A 131 29.49 13.90 -18.09
CA TYR A 131 29.06 14.17 -16.70
C TYR A 131 30.18 14.83 -15.92
N GLN A 132 29.84 15.85 -15.15
CA GLN A 132 30.62 16.26 -13.99
C GLN A 132 30.16 15.44 -12.81
N VAL A 133 30.91 14.42 -12.44
CA VAL A 133 30.58 13.52 -11.31
C VAL A 133 30.87 14.26 -10.01
N LEU A 134 29.88 14.21 -9.09
CA LEU A 134 29.92 14.81 -7.77
C LEU A 134 30.02 13.69 -6.71
N GLU A 135 30.41 14.08 -5.49
CA GLU A 135 30.40 13.16 -4.36
C GLU A 135 28.97 12.84 -3.94
N PRO A 136 28.59 11.56 -3.78
CA PRO A 136 27.26 11.18 -3.38
C PRO A 136 27.13 11.02 -1.86
N VAL A 137 25.94 11.28 -1.33
CA VAL A 137 25.53 10.91 0.03
C VAL A 137 24.81 9.56 -0.03
N LEU A 138 25.45 8.48 0.39
CA LEU A 138 24.92 7.11 0.28
C LEU A 138 24.44 6.53 1.63
N ASP A 139 25.04 6.96 2.74
CA ASP A 139 24.62 6.53 4.09
C ASP A 139 23.63 7.53 4.68
N PHE A 140 22.38 7.10 4.87
CA PHE A 140 21.32 7.94 5.40
C PHE A 140 21.56 8.36 6.87
N ARG A 141 22.39 7.63 7.63
CA ARG A 141 22.75 7.99 9.01
C ARG A 141 23.58 9.27 9.09
N THR A 142 24.29 9.58 8.02
CA THR A 142 25.16 10.77 7.91
C THR A 142 24.59 11.83 6.95
N ALA A 143 23.38 11.62 6.43
CA ALA A 143 22.78 12.48 5.41
C ALA A 143 22.24 13.79 5.98
N LYS A 144 21.62 13.76 7.16
CA LYS A 144 21.13 14.97 7.82
C LYS A 144 22.30 15.89 8.17
N ASP A 145 22.16 17.16 7.81
CA ASP A 145 23.18 18.20 8.00
C ASP A 145 24.51 17.92 7.27
N ASN A 146 24.52 17.04 6.27
CA ASN A 146 25.67 16.78 5.42
C ASN A 146 25.96 18.00 4.55
N PRO A 147 27.24 18.41 4.36
CA PRO A 147 27.60 19.52 3.51
C PRO A 147 27.28 19.29 2.01
N VAL A 148 27.21 18.04 1.57
CA VAL A 148 26.75 17.68 0.22
C VAL A 148 25.24 17.64 0.23
N LEU A 149 24.61 18.50 -0.56
CA LEU A 149 23.15 18.61 -0.65
C LEU A 149 22.62 17.81 -1.85
N VAL A 150 21.63 16.96 -1.62
CA VAL A 150 20.94 16.22 -2.68
C VAL A 150 20.02 17.16 -3.48
N HIS A 151 19.38 18.12 -2.79
CA HIS A 151 18.51 19.15 -3.38
C HIS A 151 18.96 20.56 -2.96
N PRO A 152 19.97 21.16 -3.62
CA PRO A 152 20.42 22.51 -3.32
C PRO A 152 19.51 23.62 -3.89
N GLU A 153 18.45 23.26 -4.64
CA GLU A 153 17.62 24.19 -5.40
C GLU A 153 16.79 25.11 -4.48
N ALA A 154 16.72 26.40 -4.84
CA ALA A 154 15.96 27.37 -4.08
C ALA A 154 14.45 27.28 -4.29
N ASP A 155 14.00 26.63 -5.36
CA ASP A 155 12.60 26.41 -5.73
C ASP A 155 12.01 25.10 -5.21
N TRP A 156 12.78 24.36 -4.37
CA TRP A 156 12.27 23.22 -3.61
C TRP A 156 11.24 23.69 -2.57
N PHE A 157 10.10 23.02 -2.47
CA PHE A 157 9.13 23.30 -1.42
C PHE A 157 8.19 22.10 -1.15
N PRO A 158 7.77 21.87 0.10
CA PRO A 158 6.66 21.00 0.44
C PRO A 158 5.35 21.78 0.42
N PRO A 159 4.27 21.30 -0.20
CA PRO A 159 2.95 21.96 -0.18
C PRO A 159 2.31 22.07 1.21
N CYS A 160 2.76 21.23 2.16
CA CYS A 160 2.33 21.21 3.55
C CYS A 160 3.52 21.41 4.50
N PRO A 161 3.32 21.95 5.71
CA PRO A 161 4.35 22.02 6.73
C PRO A 161 4.62 20.62 7.29
N VAL A 162 5.71 19.99 6.87
CA VAL A 162 6.16 18.67 7.30
C VAL A 162 7.49 18.69 8.05
N GLY A 163 7.99 19.88 8.42
CA GLY A 163 9.29 20.03 9.09
C GLY A 163 10.49 19.80 8.17
N GLY A 164 10.31 19.90 6.85
CA GLY A 164 11.37 19.68 5.86
C GLY A 164 12.28 20.91 5.67
N ASP A 165 13.56 20.65 5.38
CA ASP A 165 14.58 21.63 5.02
C ASP A 165 15.61 20.99 4.08
N ASN A 166 15.54 21.30 2.79
CA ASN A 166 16.45 20.72 1.79
C ASN A 166 17.92 21.09 2.01
N ARG A 167 18.22 22.20 2.69
CA ARG A 167 19.59 22.61 3.04
C ARG A 167 20.20 21.76 4.15
N ARG A 168 19.40 20.92 4.79
CA ARG A 168 19.80 19.95 5.79
C ARG A 168 19.65 18.50 5.29
N ASN A 169 19.38 18.31 4.00
CA ASN A 169 18.95 17.03 3.44
C ASN A 169 17.74 16.42 4.18
N LEU A 170 16.87 17.26 4.76
CA LEU A 170 15.73 16.84 5.57
C LEU A 170 14.44 17.01 4.76
N VAL A 171 13.72 15.91 4.55
CA VAL A 171 12.42 15.88 3.82
C VAL A 171 11.27 16.19 4.76
N ALA A 172 11.31 15.60 5.95
CA ALA A 172 10.31 15.79 6.98
C ALA A 172 10.88 15.48 8.37
N SER A 173 10.32 16.13 9.39
CA SER A 173 10.65 15.89 10.80
C SER A 173 9.44 16.24 11.66
N ASP A 174 9.11 15.41 12.63
CA ASP A 174 8.03 15.68 13.57
C ASP A 174 8.25 14.92 14.88
N VAL A 175 7.61 15.41 15.97
CA VAL A 175 7.60 14.77 17.28
C VAL A 175 6.20 14.87 17.88
N SER A 176 5.67 13.74 18.34
CA SER A 176 4.46 13.68 19.15
C SER A 176 4.73 12.99 20.48
N SER A 177 4.06 13.43 21.55
CA SER A 177 4.23 12.85 22.88
C SER A 177 2.99 13.05 23.74
N ASP A 178 2.85 12.20 24.75
CA ASP A 178 1.87 12.32 25.83
C ASP A 178 2.52 11.83 27.13
N GLY A 179 2.27 12.52 28.24
CA GLY A 179 2.91 12.27 29.54
C GLY A 179 4.39 12.68 29.62
N ASP A 180 5.00 12.46 30.78
CA ASP A 180 6.43 12.73 31.05
C ASP A 180 7.24 11.45 30.87
N VAL A 181 7.73 11.24 29.65
CA VAL A 181 8.47 10.05 29.24
C VAL A 181 9.72 9.81 30.08
N ASP A 182 10.49 10.85 30.37
CA ASP A 182 11.77 10.70 31.08
C ASP A 182 11.53 10.40 32.56
N ALA A 183 10.50 10.98 33.18
CA ALA A 183 10.12 10.67 34.57
C ALA A 183 9.58 9.24 34.70
N VAL A 184 8.72 8.79 33.79
CA VAL A 184 8.18 7.41 33.80
C VAL A 184 9.28 6.38 33.55
N LEU A 185 10.19 6.62 32.58
CA LEU A 185 11.33 5.72 32.35
C LEU A 185 12.25 5.61 33.60
N ALA A 186 12.47 6.71 34.32
CA ALA A 186 13.29 6.70 35.52
C ALA A 186 12.66 5.91 36.69
N ASP A 187 11.32 5.78 36.71
CA ASP A 187 10.55 5.06 37.72
C ASP A 187 10.29 3.59 37.34
N CYS A 188 10.59 3.16 36.12
CA CYS A 188 10.43 1.78 35.69
C CYS A 188 11.49 0.85 36.28
N ASP A 189 11.10 -0.38 36.66
CA ASP A 189 12.03 -1.42 37.13
C ASP A 189 12.97 -1.93 36.02
N VAL A 190 12.50 -1.94 34.78
CA VAL A 190 13.23 -2.43 33.62
C VAL A 190 13.10 -1.43 32.49
N VAL A 191 14.24 -1.01 31.93
CA VAL A 191 14.31 -0.17 30.74
C VAL A 191 15.16 -0.88 29.70
N LEU A 192 14.57 -1.16 28.55
CA LEU A 192 15.28 -1.68 27.38
C LEU A 192 15.53 -0.57 26.38
N GLU A 193 16.78 -0.35 26.02
CA GLU A 193 17.17 0.55 24.93
C GLU A 193 17.76 -0.25 23.79
N ARG A 194 17.15 -0.14 22.61
CA ARG A 194 17.50 -0.96 21.43
C ARG A 194 17.46 -0.13 20.14
N THR A 195 18.24 -0.57 19.18
CA THR A 195 18.22 -0.05 17.79
C THR A 195 17.95 -1.19 16.85
N TYR A 196 16.96 -1.00 15.98
CA TYR A 196 16.57 -1.94 14.95
C TYR A 196 16.78 -1.32 13.56
N HIS A 197 17.20 -2.15 12.59
CA HIS A 197 17.45 -1.72 11.24
C HIS A 197 16.68 -2.58 10.24
N THR A 198 15.95 -1.95 9.33
CA THR A 198 15.25 -2.63 8.22
C THR A 198 15.78 -2.11 6.90
N LYS A 199 16.16 -3.01 6.01
CA LYS A 199 16.60 -2.67 4.64
C LYS A 199 15.44 -2.30 3.74
N ALA A 200 15.76 -1.65 2.62
CA ALA A 200 14.83 -1.47 1.53
C ALA A 200 14.53 -2.80 0.82
N PHE A 201 13.30 -3.00 0.35
CA PHE A 201 12.92 -4.13 -0.48
C PHE A 201 11.79 -3.79 -1.45
N ASN A 202 11.77 -4.46 -2.62
CA ASN A 202 10.91 -4.15 -3.74
C ASN A 202 9.53 -4.82 -3.61
N GLN A 203 8.48 -4.16 -4.11
CA GLN A 203 7.11 -4.72 -4.18
C GLN A 203 7.02 -5.93 -5.11
N ALA A 204 7.92 -6.04 -6.08
CA ALA A 204 8.10 -7.17 -6.97
C ALA A 204 6.80 -7.66 -7.63
N MET A 205 5.84 -6.74 -7.91
CA MET A 205 4.60 -7.06 -8.59
C MET A 205 4.87 -7.78 -9.91
N MET A 206 4.03 -8.76 -10.26
CA MET A 206 4.19 -9.57 -11.48
C MET A 206 4.18 -8.68 -12.73
N GLU A 207 3.23 -7.78 -12.83
CA GLU A 207 3.14 -6.77 -13.88
C GLU A 207 4.03 -5.57 -13.51
N THR A 208 5.05 -5.30 -14.33
CA THR A 208 5.95 -4.14 -14.20
C THR A 208 5.22 -2.81 -14.43
N PHE A 209 5.85 -1.67 -14.17
CA PHE A 209 5.28 -0.36 -14.49
C PHE A 209 5.07 -0.22 -16.00
N ARG A 210 3.90 0.28 -16.41
CA ARG A 210 3.55 0.44 -17.81
C ARG A 210 2.42 1.42 -18.04
N THR A 211 2.53 2.16 -19.13
CA THR A 211 1.56 3.20 -19.52
C THR A 211 1.51 3.31 -21.04
N TYR A 212 0.31 3.51 -21.55
CA TYR A 212 0.01 3.87 -22.93
C TYR A 212 -0.68 5.23 -22.95
N THR A 213 -0.38 6.05 -23.96
CA THR A 213 -0.94 7.38 -24.11
C THR A 213 -1.28 7.67 -25.57
N GLU A 214 -2.36 8.39 -25.81
CA GLU A 214 -2.80 8.87 -27.12
C GLU A 214 -3.51 10.22 -27.00
N LEU A 215 -3.77 10.88 -28.12
CA LEU A 215 -4.72 11.99 -28.17
C LEU A 215 -6.08 11.43 -28.59
N ASP A 216 -7.12 11.77 -27.81
CA ASP A 216 -8.49 11.46 -28.19
C ASP A 216 -8.94 12.28 -29.43
N PRO A 217 -10.10 11.99 -30.04
CA PRO A 217 -10.60 12.73 -31.19
C PRO A 217 -10.78 14.25 -30.96
N TYR A 218 -10.80 14.68 -29.69
CA TYR A 218 -10.91 16.09 -29.32
C TYR A 218 -9.55 16.72 -28.99
N GLY A 219 -8.46 15.99 -29.20
CA GLY A 219 -7.09 16.42 -28.91
C GLY A 219 -6.76 16.49 -27.42
N ARG A 220 -7.47 15.76 -26.56
CA ARG A 220 -7.15 15.61 -25.13
C ARG A 220 -6.17 14.43 -24.96
N LEU A 221 -5.28 14.57 -24.01
CA LEU A 221 -4.38 13.48 -23.62
C LEU A 221 -5.18 12.38 -22.91
N HIS A 222 -5.27 11.20 -23.51
CA HIS A 222 -5.82 9.99 -22.93
C HIS A 222 -4.69 9.08 -22.46
N VAL A 223 -4.71 8.70 -21.20
CA VAL A 223 -3.69 7.90 -20.52
C VAL A 223 -4.32 6.63 -20.00
N ILE A 224 -3.87 5.49 -20.49
CA ILE A 224 -4.21 4.16 -19.97
C ILE A 224 -3.01 3.68 -19.19
N SER A 225 -3.14 3.56 -17.86
CA SER A 225 -2.02 3.20 -17.00
C SER A 225 -2.39 2.12 -15.99
N SER A 226 -1.45 1.23 -15.73
CA SER A 226 -1.53 0.27 -14.63
C SER A 226 -1.27 1.01 -13.30
N THR A 227 -2.25 1.80 -12.85
CA THR A 227 -2.16 2.70 -11.70
C THR A 227 -3.27 2.46 -10.67
N GLN A 228 -2.96 2.63 -9.39
CA GLN A 228 -3.92 2.58 -8.28
C GLN A 228 -4.69 3.90 -8.08
N ILE A 229 -4.29 4.99 -8.78
CA ILE A 229 -4.56 6.37 -8.39
C ILE A 229 -4.92 7.27 -9.59
N VAL A 230 -5.92 6.87 -10.40
CA VAL A 230 -6.23 7.56 -11.67
C VAL A 230 -6.42 9.09 -11.51
N PHE A 231 -7.08 9.55 -10.44
CA PHE A 231 -7.31 10.99 -10.20
C PHE A 231 -6.04 11.72 -9.77
N HIS A 232 -5.19 11.10 -8.96
CA HIS A 232 -3.90 11.67 -8.59
C HIS A 232 -2.92 11.62 -9.77
N CYS A 233 -2.92 10.54 -10.56
CA CYS A 233 -2.14 10.45 -11.80
C CYS A 233 -2.48 11.62 -12.74
N ARG A 234 -3.78 11.92 -12.95
CA ARG A 234 -4.23 13.11 -13.72
C ARG A 234 -3.68 14.40 -13.15
N ARG A 235 -3.69 14.58 -11.82
CA ARG A 235 -3.13 15.77 -11.15
C ARG A 235 -1.62 15.88 -11.38
N ILE A 236 -0.88 14.79 -11.16
CA ILE A 236 0.57 14.74 -11.34
C ILE A 236 0.96 15.09 -12.77
N LEU A 237 0.30 14.49 -13.75
CA LEU A 237 0.52 14.80 -15.18
C LEU A 237 0.21 16.26 -15.51
N SER A 238 -0.88 16.81 -14.95
CA SER A 238 -1.23 18.22 -15.12
C SER A 238 -0.13 19.15 -14.62
N HIS A 239 0.44 18.88 -13.45
CA HIS A 239 1.53 19.68 -12.88
C HIS A 239 2.82 19.51 -13.69
N ALA A 240 3.25 18.28 -13.96
CA ALA A 240 4.50 17.99 -14.66
C ALA A 240 4.52 18.57 -16.08
N LEU A 241 3.41 18.42 -16.82
CA LEU A 241 3.30 18.84 -18.22
C LEU A 241 2.84 20.30 -18.39
N GLY A 242 2.39 20.95 -17.30
CA GLY A 242 1.89 22.33 -17.35
C GLY A 242 0.58 22.50 -18.14
N ILE A 243 -0.27 21.46 -18.20
CA ILE A 243 -1.56 21.51 -18.91
C ILE A 243 -2.75 21.34 -17.96
N PRO A 244 -3.93 21.91 -18.28
CA PRO A 244 -5.10 21.79 -17.42
C PRO A 244 -5.56 20.33 -17.26
N LYS A 245 -6.07 19.98 -16.07
CA LYS A 245 -6.66 18.64 -15.80
C LYS A 245 -7.77 18.26 -16.76
N SER A 246 -8.55 19.23 -17.26
CA SER A 246 -9.61 19.03 -18.27
C SER A 246 -9.09 18.53 -19.62
N ARG A 247 -7.79 18.67 -19.88
CA ARG A 247 -7.13 18.19 -21.09
C ARG A 247 -6.57 16.78 -20.92
N ILE A 248 -6.78 16.13 -19.76
CA ILE A 248 -6.24 14.82 -19.43
C ILE A 248 -7.37 13.92 -18.97
N ARG A 249 -7.50 12.74 -19.60
CA ARG A 249 -8.28 11.60 -19.12
C ARG A 249 -7.31 10.50 -18.72
N VAL A 250 -7.52 9.89 -17.55
CA VAL A 250 -6.76 8.73 -17.08
C VAL A 250 -7.73 7.60 -16.77
N GLU A 251 -7.46 6.43 -17.31
CA GLU A 251 -8.18 5.21 -16.99
C GLU A 251 -7.22 4.06 -16.67
N LYS A 252 -7.69 3.07 -15.93
CA LYS A 252 -6.93 1.86 -15.63
C LYS A 252 -7.44 0.66 -16.42
N PRO A 253 -6.56 -0.18 -16.98
CA PRO A 253 -6.90 -1.52 -17.42
C PRO A 253 -6.93 -2.48 -16.21
N ARG A 254 -6.97 -3.79 -16.43
CA ARG A 254 -6.67 -4.74 -15.36
C ARG A 254 -5.23 -4.56 -14.88
N ILE A 255 -5.02 -4.63 -13.55
CA ILE A 255 -3.72 -4.40 -12.91
C ILE A 255 -3.17 -5.71 -12.35
N GLY A 256 -1.95 -6.07 -12.74
CA GLY A 256 -1.26 -7.29 -12.34
C GLY A 256 -0.44 -7.15 -11.07
N GLY A 257 -1.07 -6.65 -9.98
CA GLY A 257 -0.44 -6.37 -8.69
C GLY A 257 0.07 -4.94 -8.58
N GLY A 258 0.06 -4.42 -7.36
CA GLY A 258 0.55 -3.06 -7.05
C GLY A 258 1.33 -3.02 -5.74
N PHE A 259 0.72 -3.48 -4.66
CA PHE A 259 1.29 -3.51 -3.30
C PHE A 259 1.78 -2.14 -2.80
N GLY A 260 1.26 -1.05 -3.38
CA GLY A 260 1.70 0.33 -3.14
C GLY A 260 2.61 0.89 -4.24
N ALA A 261 3.34 0.08 -5.00
CA ALA A 261 4.21 0.58 -6.07
C ALA A 261 3.49 1.48 -7.07
N LYS A 262 2.27 1.12 -7.47
CA LYS A 262 1.45 1.83 -8.44
C LYS A 262 0.59 2.94 -7.83
N GLN A 263 0.83 3.29 -6.58
CA GLN A 263 0.42 4.54 -5.94
C GLN A 263 1.37 5.70 -6.30
N THR A 264 2.45 5.40 -7.01
CA THR A 264 3.45 6.34 -7.50
C THR A 264 3.38 6.38 -9.03
N ALA A 265 3.31 7.59 -9.63
CA ALA A 265 3.27 7.76 -11.08
C ALA A 265 4.69 7.69 -11.69
N VAL A 266 5.25 6.48 -11.70
CA VAL A 266 6.68 6.23 -12.01
C VAL A 266 7.01 6.42 -13.49
N CYS A 267 6.13 6.03 -14.40
CA CYS A 267 6.43 5.99 -15.84
C CYS A 267 5.49 6.82 -16.71
N GLU A 268 4.38 7.31 -16.17
CA GLU A 268 3.27 7.92 -16.91
C GLU A 268 3.65 9.20 -17.65
N VAL A 269 4.52 10.01 -17.06
CA VAL A 269 4.88 11.34 -17.60
C VAL A 269 5.64 11.25 -18.93
N TYR A 270 6.46 10.21 -19.11
CA TYR A 270 7.33 10.10 -20.28
C TYR A 270 6.56 9.84 -21.59
N PRO A 271 5.71 8.79 -21.71
CA PRO A 271 4.92 8.60 -22.92
C PRO A 271 3.87 9.70 -23.11
N ALA A 272 3.33 10.29 -22.03
CA ALA A 272 2.43 11.43 -22.08
C ALA A 272 3.10 12.65 -22.75
N PHE A 273 4.35 12.96 -22.35
CA PHE A 273 5.14 14.02 -22.99
C PHE A 273 5.40 13.73 -24.47
N VAL A 274 5.80 12.49 -24.82
CA VAL A 274 6.04 12.08 -26.22
C VAL A 274 4.78 12.22 -27.07
N THR A 275 3.63 11.77 -26.58
CA THR A 275 2.35 11.90 -27.27
C THR A 275 1.98 13.37 -27.55
N LEU A 276 2.15 14.25 -26.58
CA LEU A 276 1.89 15.68 -26.75
C LEU A 276 2.86 16.35 -27.76
N ARG A 277 4.12 15.90 -27.82
CA ARG A 277 5.14 16.45 -28.72
C ARG A 277 5.00 15.95 -30.15
N THR A 278 4.61 14.69 -30.32
CA THR A 278 4.59 14.02 -31.64
C THR A 278 3.20 13.97 -32.28
N GLY A 279 2.14 14.11 -31.48
CA GLY A 279 0.75 13.85 -31.90
C GLY A 279 0.47 12.35 -32.17
N ARG A 280 1.42 11.44 -31.85
CA ARG A 280 1.31 9.99 -32.06
C ARG A 280 1.10 9.24 -30.75
N PRO A 281 0.38 8.12 -30.75
CA PRO A 281 0.28 7.24 -29.61
C PRO A 281 1.66 6.75 -29.16
N ALA A 282 1.88 6.63 -27.85
CA ALA A 282 3.14 6.19 -27.27
C ALA A 282 2.94 5.25 -26.08
N LYS A 283 3.85 4.30 -25.90
CA LYS A 283 3.86 3.38 -24.75
C LYS A 283 5.22 3.33 -24.11
N LEU A 284 5.23 3.18 -22.78
CA LEU A 284 6.40 2.86 -22.00
C LEU A 284 6.10 1.65 -21.12
N ILE A 285 6.84 0.58 -21.33
CA ILE A 285 6.75 -0.68 -20.58
C ILE A 285 8.13 -0.93 -19.98
N TYR A 286 8.24 -0.90 -18.65
CA TYR A 286 9.48 -1.20 -17.97
C TYR A 286 9.78 -2.70 -18.01
N SER A 287 11.02 -3.05 -18.25
CA SER A 287 11.55 -4.38 -17.97
C SER A 287 11.54 -4.65 -16.45
N ARG A 288 11.81 -5.88 -16.03
CA ARG A 288 11.96 -6.20 -14.61
C ARG A 288 13.09 -5.40 -13.99
N GLU A 289 14.22 -5.30 -14.67
CA GLU A 289 15.36 -4.51 -14.24
C GLU A 289 14.99 -3.02 -14.09
N GLU A 290 14.38 -2.42 -15.10
CA GLU A 290 13.90 -1.03 -15.03
C GLU A 290 12.94 -0.80 -13.86
N SER A 291 12.04 -1.75 -13.58
CA SER A 291 11.11 -1.65 -12.45
C SER A 291 11.80 -1.74 -11.10
N GLN A 292 12.92 -2.47 -11.00
CA GLN A 292 13.68 -2.60 -9.75
C GLN A 292 14.60 -1.40 -9.50
N ILE A 293 15.22 -0.82 -10.54
CA ILE A 293 16.17 0.30 -10.39
C ILE A 293 15.52 1.68 -10.44
N ALA A 294 14.32 1.81 -10.99
CA ALA A 294 13.63 3.09 -11.16
C ALA A 294 12.20 3.09 -10.57
N GLY A 295 11.81 2.06 -9.86
CA GLY A 295 10.63 2.05 -9.01
C GLY A 295 10.92 2.69 -7.66
N SER A 296 9.98 2.57 -6.72
CA SER A 296 10.10 3.15 -5.37
C SER A 296 9.93 2.04 -4.33
N PRO A 297 11.03 1.39 -3.90
CA PRO A 297 11.02 0.32 -2.89
C PRO A 297 10.55 0.83 -1.52
N ARG A 298 10.40 -0.08 -0.55
CA ARG A 298 10.16 0.26 0.85
C ARG A 298 11.31 1.09 1.41
N HIS A 299 11.01 2.05 2.27
CA HIS A 299 11.99 2.86 2.99
C HIS A 299 12.90 1.99 3.86
N GLU A 300 14.21 2.20 3.77
CA GLU A 300 15.18 1.74 4.76
C GLU A 300 15.05 2.60 6.02
N MET A 301 15.01 1.97 7.21
CA MET A 301 14.81 2.68 8.47
C MET A 301 15.72 2.16 9.58
N GLU A 302 16.24 3.07 10.39
CA GLU A 302 16.82 2.80 11.70
C GLU A 302 15.85 3.29 12.77
N ILE A 303 15.46 2.40 13.68
CA ILE A 303 14.47 2.69 14.72
C ILE A 303 15.12 2.47 16.07
N ARG A 304 15.22 3.55 16.87
CA ARG A 304 15.69 3.53 18.25
C ARG A 304 14.49 3.51 19.16
N ILE A 305 14.49 2.62 20.13
CA ILE A 305 13.38 2.47 21.07
C ILE A 305 13.89 2.31 22.50
N ARG A 306 13.28 3.06 23.44
CA ARG A 306 13.37 2.84 24.88
C ARG A 306 12.01 2.36 25.36
N LEU A 307 11.97 1.19 25.97
CA LEU A 307 10.76 0.58 26.52
C LEU A 307 10.90 0.48 28.03
N GLY A 308 10.02 1.14 28.77
CA GLY A 308 9.97 1.08 30.23
C GLY A 308 8.86 0.16 30.73
N ALA A 309 9.18 -0.73 31.67
CA ALA A 309 8.23 -1.67 32.26
C ALA A 309 8.52 -1.96 33.75
N ASP A 310 7.50 -2.44 34.47
CA ASP A 310 7.64 -2.99 35.81
C ASP A 310 8.06 -4.47 35.76
N ARG A 311 8.55 -5.02 36.85
CA ARG A 311 8.95 -6.44 36.95
C ARG A 311 7.81 -7.42 36.74
N ASP A 312 6.58 -6.99 36.94
CA ASP A 312 5.39 -7.80 36.70
C ASP A 312 4.96 -7.78 35.21
N GLY A 313 5.74 -7.12 34.34
CA GLY A 313 5.54 -7.06 32.90
C GLY A 313 4.54 -5.99 32.45
N ARG A 314 4.20 -4.99 33.26
CA ARG A 314 3.40 -3.83 32.85
C ARG A 314 4.27 -2.87 32.05
N ILE A 315 3.96 -2.64 30.79
CA ILE A 315 4.63 -1.68 29.91
C ILE A 315 4.04 -0.30 30.17
N ARG A 316 4.85 0.62 30.73
CA ARG A 316 4.41 1.95 31.16
C ARG A 316 4.82 3.07 30.22
N CYS A 317 5.92 2.87 29.49
CA CYS A 317 6.46 3.93 28.63
C CYS A 317 7.07 3.38 27.34
N VAL A 318 6.86 4.12 26.24
CA VAL A 318 7.51 3.88 24.94
C VAL A 318 8.07 5.20 24.41
N ASP A 319 9.37 5.26 24.18
CA ASP A 319 10.06 6.34 23.48
C ASP A 319 10.68 5.78 22.19
N LEU A 320 10.14 6.17 21.04
CA LEU A 320 10.49 5.65 19.74
C LEU A 320 10.96 6.78 18.82
N TYR A 321 12.11 6.59 18.19
CA TYR A 321 12.61 7.51 17.17
C TYR A 321 12.95 6.75 15.89
N THR A 322 12.49 7.25 14.74
CA THR A 322 12.73 6.66 13.42
C THR A 322 13.53 7.59 12.53
N LEU A 323 14.70 7.14 12.08
CA LEU A 323 15.46 7.77 11.00
C LEU A 323 15.19 6.97 9.71
N SER A 324 14.75 7.65 8.65
CA SER A 324 14.34 7.00 7.40
C SER A 324 15.05 7.56 6.19
N ASN A 325 15.52 6.64 5.33
CA ASN A 325 16.08 6.95 4.02
C ASN A 325 14.96 7.04 2.98
N THR A 326 14.74 8.23 2.39
CA THR A 326 13.81 8.39 1.27
C THR A 326 14.48 8.28 -0.10
N GLY A 327 15.82 8.16 -0.15
CA GLY A 327 16.58 8.21 -1.40
C GLY A 327 16.63 9.60 -2.01
N ALA A 328 16.72 9.66 -3.34
CA ALA A 328 16.96 10.90 -4.07
C ALA A 328 15.75 11.84 -4.18
N TYR A 329 14.55 11.38 -3.86
CA TYR A 329 13.31 12.16 -3.92
C TYR A 329 12.41 11.85 -2.72
N GLY A 330 11.67 12.86 -2.24
CA GLY A 330 10.89 12.76 -1.01
C GLY A 330 9.66 11.87 -1.10
N GLU A 331 9.03 11.82 -2.26
CA GLU A 331 7.87 10.97 -2.58
C GLU A 331 6.91 10.76 -1.38
N HIS A 332 6.77 9.51 -0.91
CA HIS A 332 5.88 9.14 0.20
C HIS A 332 6.52 9.27 1.59
N GLY A 333 7.79 9.75 1.67
CA GLY A 333 8.57 9.78 2.92
C GLY A 333 7.82 10.39 4.11
N PRO A 334 7.28 11.63 4.00
CA PRO A 334 6.62 12.30 5.13
C PRO A 334 5.47 11.50 5.76
N THR A 335 4.66 10.83 4.93
CA THR A 335 3.51 10.06 5.42
C THR A 335 3.88 8.65 5.84
N THR A 336 4.85 8.02 5.16
CA THR A 336 5.26 6.64 5.46
C THR A 336 5.87 6.56 6.85
N VAL A 337 6.79 7.45 7.19
CA VAL A 337 7.61 7.34 8.40
C VAL A 337 6.79 7.63 9.66
N GLY A 338 5.87 8.58 9.62
CA GLY A 338 4.96 8.88 10.72
C GLY A 338 4.14 7.64 11.18
N LEU A 339 3.88 6.69 10.29
CA LEU A 339 3.14 5.48 10.65
C LEU A 339 3.98 4.47 11.44
N SER A 340 5.30 4.60 11.51
CA SER A 340 6.15 3.68 12.30
C SER A 340 5.84 3.74 13.80
N GLY A 341 5.57 4.93 14.35
CA GLY A 341 5.13 5.11 15.74
C GLY A 341 3.61 5.01 15.90
N HIS A 342 2.85 5.76 15.07
CA HIS A 342 1.39 5.86 15.22
C HIS A 342 0.62 4.55 14.93
N LYS A 343 1.27 3.52 14.37
CA LYS A 343 0.68 2.20 14.14
C LYS A 343 1.33 1.07 14.97
N SER A 344 2.34 1.37 15.78
CA SER A 344 2.98 0.39 16.67
C SER A 344 2.66 0.66 18.15
N ILE A 345 2.94 1.86 18.63
CA ILE A 345 2.77 2.25 20.04
C ILE A 345 1.34 1.98 20.56
N PRO A 346 0.26 2.28 19.78
CA PRO A 346 -1.11 2.08 20.27
C PRO A 346 -1.48 0.64 20.61
N LEU A 347 -0.75 -0.35 20.10
CA LEU A 347 -0.96 -1.77 20.47
C LEU A 347 -0.86 -2.00 21.99
N TYR A 348 -0.06 -1.18 22.68
CA TYR A 348 0.26 -1.31 24.11
C TYR A 348 -0.42 -0.26 24.99
N THR A 349 -1.51 0.34 24.52
CA THR A 349 -2.27 1.37 25.25
C THR A 349 -2.76 0.91 26.65
N GLY A 350 -2.89 -0.39 26.88
CA GLY A 350 -3.53 -0.93 28.09
C GLY A 350 -2.95 -0.45 29.42
N ASN A 351 -1.62 -0.24 29.51
CA ASN A 351 -0.94 0.26 30.71
C ASN A 351 -0.01 1.46 30.42
N LEU A 352 -0.06 2.02 29.23
CA LEU A 352 0.83 3.09 28.79
C LEU A 352 0.53 4.39 29.55
N GLU A 353 1.50 4.90 30.29
CA GLU A 353 1.43 6.16 31.04
C GLU A 353 2.02 7.34 30.26
N ALA A 354 3.04 7.07 29.44
CA ALA A 354 3.68 8.08 28.60
C ALA A 354 4.22 7.48 27.29
N TYR A 355 4.20 8.29 26.22
CA TYR A 355 4.94 7.97 25.01
C TYR A 355 5.58 9.21 24.40
N ARG A 356 6.67 9.01 23.67
CA ARG A 356 7.26 9.97 22.75
C ARG A 356 7.56 9.25 21.44
N PHE A 357 7.14 9.85 20.32
CA PHE A 357 7.46 9.38 18.98
C PHE A 357 8.02 10.53 18.17
N GLY A 358 9.26 10.38 17.70
CA GLY A 358 9.91 11.34 16.83
C GLY A 358 10.42 10.67 15.54
N TYR A 359 10.53 11.44 14.46
CA TYR A 359 11.14 10.94 13.25
C TYR A 359 11.82 12.01 12.41
N ASP A 360 12.83 11.58 11.65
CA ASP A 360 13.46 12.33 10.57
C ASP A 360 13.44 11.51 9.27
N VAL A 361 13.12 12.16 8.15
CA VAL A 361 13.19 11.60 6.81
C VAL A 361 14.26 12.34 6.03
N VAL A 362 15.29 11.62 5.54
CA VAL A 362 16.45 12.25 4.92
C VAL A 362 16.64 11.84 3.47
N TYR A 363 17.17 12.77 2.68
CA TYR A 363 17.61 12.52 1.31
C TYR A 363 18.96 11.79 1.27
N THR A 364 19.11 10.92 0.27
CA THR A 364 20.40 10.32 -0.13
C THR A 364 20.47 10.23 -1.65
N ASN A 365 21.65 9.94 -2.19
CA ASN A 365 21.84 9.70 -3.62
C ASN A 365 21.62 8.22 -4.00
N LEU A 366 20.57 7.61 -3.41
CA LEU A 366 20.10 6.28 -3.74
C LEU A 366 18.73 6.36 -4.43
N GLN A 367 18.26 5.24 -4.96
CA GLN A 367 16.91 5.11 -5.52
C GLN A 367 15.86 5.64 -4.53
N ALA A 368 14.90 6.42 -5.03
CA ALA A 368 13.83 6.98 -4.19
C ALA A 368 12.96 5.87 -3.60
N SER A 369 12.61 6.02 -2.33
CA SER A 369 11.72 5.12 -1.62
C SER A 369 10.27 5.58 -1.71
N GLY A 370 9.31 4.64 -1.68
CA GLY A 370 7.90 4.95 -1.85
C GLY A 370 6.95 4.08 -1.06
N ALA A 371 5.72 4.01 -1.54
CA ALA A 371 4.67 3.26 -0.91
C ALA A 371 4.88 1.74 -1.06
N TYR A 372 4.80 1.03 0.04
CA TYR A 372 4.76 -0.42 0.08
C TYR A 372 3.72 -0.86 1.13
N ARG A 373 3.00 -1.97 0.88
CA ARG A 373 2.01 -2.59 1.78
C ARG A 373 2.44 -2.53 3.24
N GLY A 374 1.61 -1.97 4.12
CA GLY A 374 1.93 -1.73 5.53
C GLY A 374 2.63 -0.39 5.82
N TYR A 375 3.11 0.33 4.80
CA TYR A 375 3.82 1.61 4.97
C TYR A 375 4.91 1.53 6.07
N GLY A 376 5.09 2.56 6.91
CA GLY A 376 6.03 2.54 8.02
C GLY A 376 5.64 1.64 9.20
N ALA A 377 4.37 1.24 9.29
CA ALA A 377 3.89 0.36 10.36
C ALA A 377 4.66 -0.96 10.44
N THR A 378 5.00 -1.56 9.29
CA THR A 378 5.75 -2.82 9.24
C THR A 378 7.08 -2.73 10.00
N GLN A 379 7.82 -1.64 9.79
CA GLN A 379 9.12 -1.41 10.44
C GLN A 379 8.95 -1.05 11.93
N GLY A 380 7.98 -0.18 12.24
CA GLY A 380 7.69 0.21 13.64
C GLY A 380 7.21 -0.96 14.48
N ILE A 381 6.34 -1.81 13.94
CA ILE A 381 5.85 -3.03 14.60
C ILE A 381 6.99 -4.05 14.75
N TYR A 382 7.88 -4.19 13.74
CA TYR A 382 9.06 -5.03 13.90
C TYR A 382 9.89 -4.61 15.11
N ALA A 383 10.21 -3.33 15.25
CA ALA A 383 11.01 -2.82 16.36
C ALA A 383 10.30 -3.00 17.71
N LEU A 384 9.04 -2.56 17.82
CA LEU A 384 8.30 -2.61 19.08
C LEU A 384 8.00 -4.04 19.52
N GLU A 385 7.50 -4.89 18.62
CA GLU A 385 7.16 -6.26 18.93
C GLU A 385 8.39 -7.11 19.27
N THR A 386 9.54 -6.80 18.64
CA THR A 386 10.80 -7.49 18.99
C THR A 386 11.31 -7.07 20.36
N VAL A 387 11.28 -5.78 20.73
CA VAL A 387 11.70 -5.36 22.08
C VAL A 387 10.76 -5.88 23.17
N VAL A 388 9.45 -6.05 22.87
CA VAL A 388 8.51 -6.70 23.79
C VAL A 388 8.83 -8.19 23.95
N ASN A 389 9.24 -8.87 22.90
CA ASN A 389 9.74 -10.24 23.03
C ASN A 389 11.04 -10.30 23.84
N GLU A 390 11.97 -9.35 23.67
CA GLU A 390 13.18 -9.22 24.50
C GLU A 390 12.83 -9.00 25.97
N LEU A 391 11.83 -8.16 26.25
CA LEU A 391 11.33 -7.93 27.62
C LEU A 391 10.74 -9.20 28.23
N ALA A 392 9.91 -9.94 27.48
CA ALA A 392 9.31 -11.19 27.94
C ALA A 392 10.37 -12.23 28.31
N GLU A 393 11.38 -12.42 27.47
CA GLU A 393 12.50 -13.32 27.72
C GLU A 393 13.33 -12.88 28.94
N GLN A 394 13.59 -11.58 29.11
CA GLN A 394 14.33 -11.05 30.26
C GLN A 394 13.56 -11.25 31.58
N LEU A 395 12.24 -11.15 31.56
CA LEU A 395 11.39 -11.36 32.73
C LEU A 395 11.06 -12.85 32.95
N GLY A 396 11.44 -13.74 32.06
CA GLY A 396 11.04 -15.15 32.08
C GLY A 396 9.53 -15.35 31.94
N MET A 397 8.85 -14.45 31.23
CA MET A 397 7.40 -14.43 31.05
C MET A 397 7.03 -14.94 29.64
N ASP A 398 5.93 -15.70 29.54
CA ASP A 398 5.41 -16.07 28.24
C ASP A 398 5.04 -14.82 27.43
N PRO A 399 5.52 -14.67 26.17
CA PRO A 399 5.30 -13.49 25.38
C PRO A 399 3.82 -13.26 24.99
N THR A 400 2.97 -14.26 25.09
CA THR A 400 1.51 -14.08 24.94
C THR A 400 0.89 -13.47 26.19
N VAL A 401 1.39 -13.83 27.37
CA VAL A 401 0.92 -13.29 28.66
C VAL A 401 1.27 -11.81 28.81
N ILE A 402 2.51 -11.40 28.45
CA ILE A 402 2.89 -9.98 28.53
C ILE A 402 2.05 -9.13 27.56
N ARG A 403 1.70 -9.66 26.39
CA ARG A 403 0.80 -8.99 25.43
C ARG A 403 -0.62 -8.87 25.96
N ASP A 404 -1.19 -9.95 26.49
CA ASP A 404 -2.52 -9.92 27.08
C ASP A 404 -2.66 -8.89 28.20
N LYS A 405 -1.62 -8.74 29.01
CA LYS A 405 -1.57 -7.73 30.10
C LYS A 405 -1.60 -6.28 29.58
N ASN A 406 -1.01 -5.99 28.43
CA ASN A 406 -0.70 -4.63 27.98
C ASN A 406 -1.43 -4.18 26.71
N MET A 407 -2.05 -5.12 25.98
CA MET A 407 -2.67 -4.81 24.69
C MET A 407 -3.87 -3.87 24.82
N VAL A 408 -4.09 -3.09 23.76
CA VAL A 408 -5.31 -2.30 23.59
C VAL A 408 -6.54 -3.21 23.58
N ARG A 409 -7.63 -2.71 24.18
CA ARG A 409 -8.92 -3.41 24.24
C ARG A 409 -10.05 -2.52 23.71
N GLU A 410 -11.17 -3.15 23.37
CA GLU A 410 -12.37 -2.44 22.92
C GLU A 410 -12.78 -1.35 23.91
N GLY A 411 -13.06 -0.16 23.37
CA GLY A 411 -13.46 1.02 24.14
C GLY A 411 -12.33 1.88 24.68
N MET A 412 -11.06 1.43 24.61
CA MET A 412 -9.93 2.26 25.05
C MET A 412 -9.63 3.37 24.04
N ASN A 413 -9.31 4.57 24.54
CA ASN A 413 -8.69 5.61 23.71
C ASN A 413 -7.22 5.30 23.49
N MET A 414 -6.73 5.61 22.30
CA MET A 414 -5.35 5.37 21.88
C MET A 414 -4.64 6.72 21.65
N PRO A 415 -3.96 7.31 22.69
CA PRO A 415 -3.32 8.62 22.56
C PRO A 415 -2.33 8.68 21.39
N ALA A 416 -1.48 7.66 21.24
CA ALA A 416 -0.51 7.58 20.13
C ALA A 416 -1.15 7.33 18.76
N TYR A 417 -2.45 7.06 18.68
CA TYR A 417 -3.23 6.92 17.45
C TYR A 417 -4.23 8.07 17.30
N TYR A 418 -3.72 9.29 17.29
CA TYR A 418 -4.51 10.52 17.15
C TYR A 418 -5.66 10.65 18.15
N ASN A 419 -5.53 9.99 19.32
CA ASN A 419 -6.56 9.89 20.35
C ASN A 419 -7.90 9.28 19.86
N GLU A 420 -7.84 8.44 18.83
CA GLU A 420 -9.02 7.71 18.34
C GLU A 420 -9.38 6.55 19.28
N PRO A 421 -10.66 6.25 19.52
CA PRO A 421 -11.09 5.11 20.31
C PRO A 421 -10.99 3.80 19.51
N ALA A 422 -10.66 2.70 20.20
CA ALA A 422 -10.78 1.34 19.68
C ALA A 422 -12.24 0.86 19.76
N ASN A 423 -13.12 1.38 18.89
CA ASN A 423 -14.57 1.09 18.94
C ASN A 423 -14.90 -0.38 18.70
N ALA A 424 -14.11 -1.07 17.90
CA ALA A 424 -14.25 -2.50 17.61
C ALA A 424 -12.86 -3.14 17.67
N CYS A 425 -12.61 -3.94 18.69
CA CYS A 425 -11.31 -4.58 18.93
C CYS A 425 -11.50 -6.01 19.43
N ALA A 426 -11.05 -6.98 18.65
CA ALA A 426 -11.04 -8.39 19.03
C ALA A 426 -9.61 -8.93 19.21
N LEU A 427 -8.62 -8.08 19.55
CA LEU A 427 -7.22 -8.47 19.62
C LEU A 427 -6.96 -9.55 20.67
N ASP A 428 -7.63 -9.46 21.82
CA ASP A 428 -7.60 -10.49 22.87
C ASP A 428 -8.14 -11.84 22.40
N ARG A 429 -9.28 -11.83 21.69
CA ARG A 429 -9.85 -13.06 21.11
C ARG A 429 -8.96 -13.61 19.98
N CYS A 430 -8.35 -12.73 19.19
CA CYS A 430 -7.35 -13.14 18.19
C CYS A 430 -6.17 -13.85 18.85
N MET A 431 -5.68 -13.35 20.00
CA MET A 431 -4.58 -13.98 20.74
C MET A 431 -4.98 -15.37 21.25
N GLU A 432 -6.12 -15.49 21.92
CA GLU A 432 -6.61 -16.76 22.45
C GLU A 432 -6.86 -17.78 21.34
N HIS A 433 -7.54 -17.36 20.26
CA HIS A 433 -7.82 -18.23 19.10
C HIS A 433 -6.52 -18.68 18.42
N CYS A 434 -5.57 -17.74 18.22
CA CYS A 434 -4.30 -18.07 17.61
C CYS A 434 -3.50 -19.09 18.45
N ARG A 435 -3.38 -18.88 19.76
CA ARG A 435 -2.73 -19.82 20.70
C ARG A 435 -3.31 -21.22 20.57
N LYS A 436 -4.63 -21.35 20.61
CA LYS A 436 -5.34 -22.64 20.52
C LYS A 436 -5.12 -23.33 19.18
N MET A 437 -5.34 -22.61 18.06
CA MET A 437 -5.24 -23.19 16.72
C MET A 437 -3.80 -23.50 16.30
N PHE A 438 -2.84 -22.71 16.77
CA PHE A 438 -1.42 -22.93 16.53
C PHE A 438 -0.88 -24.12 17.35
N GLY A 439 -1.42 -24.37 18.55
CA GLY A 439 -0.90 -25.31 19.53
C GLY A 439 0.31 -24.73 20.27
N TRP A 440 0.16 -23.49 20.78
CA TRP A 440 1.24 -22.71 21.39
C TRP A 440 1.97 -23.45 22.50
N GLU A 441 1.24 -24.03 23.44
CA GLU A 441 1.79 -24.72 24.61
C GLU A 441 2.72 -25.89 24.23
N GLU A 442 2.44 -26.54 23.10
CA GLU A 442 3.24 -27.66 22.58
C GLU A 442 4.44 -27.18 21.76
N LYS A 443 4.28 -26.11 20.99
CA LYS A 443 5.27 -25.62 20.03
C LYS A 443 6.23 -24.58 20.60
N TYR A 444 5.82 -23.83 21.60
CA TYR A 444 6.65 -22.75 22.19
C TYR A 444 7.92 -23.27 22.87
N PRO A 445 7.92 -24.41 23.64
CA PRO A 445 9.16 -24.98 24.13
C PRO A 445 10.14 -25.30 22.99
N VAL A 446 11.39 -24.88 23.15
CA VAL A 446 12.45 -25.19 22.17
C VAL A 446 12.69 -26.69 22.14
N ARG A 447 12.74 -27.27 20.94
CA ARG A 447 12.89 -28.72 20.72
C ARG A 447 14.12 -29.00 19.89
N ASP A 448 15.05 -29.77 20.47
CA ASP A 448 16.17 -30.31 19.72
C ASP A 448 15.68 -31.50 18.89
N MET A 449 15.85 -31.44 17.59
CA MET A 449 15.39 -32.42 16.64
C MET A 449 16.47 -33.48 16.31
N GLY A 450 17.67 -33.34 16.88
CA GLY A 450 18.87 -34.06 16.48
C GLY A 450 19.47 -33.54 15.16
N ASN A 451 20.62 -34.06 14.80
CA ASN A 451 21.34 -33.70 13.56
C ASN A 451 21.55 -32.20 13.36
N GLY A 452 21.80 -31.44 14.44
CA GLY A 452 22.02 -30.00 14.39
C GLY A 452 20.78 -29.13 14.16
N LYS A 453 19.58 -29.71 14.13
CA LYS A 453 18.34 -29.00 13.89
C LYS A 453 17.58 -28.68 15.17
N VAL A 454 16.98 -27.49 15.22
CA VAL A 454 16.18 -27.02 16.37
C VAL A 454 14.86 -26.44 15.86
N ARG A 455 13.75 -26.78 16.54
CA ARG A 455 12.45 -26.15 16.32
C ARG A 455 12.16 -25.17 17.43
N ALA A 456 11.63 -24.02 17.03
CA ALA A 456 11.23 -22.96 17.94
C ALA A 456 10.02 -22.21 17.38
N ALA A 457 9.29 -21.55 18.27
CA ALA A 457 8.14 -20.75 17.90
C ALA A 457 8.31 -19.29 18.36
N GLY A 458 7.61 -18.39 17.64
CA GLY A 458 7.54 -16.97 17.97
C GLY A 458 6.16 -16.39 17.70
N VAL A 459 5.88 -15.26 18.35
CA VAL A 459 4.59 -14.56 18.28
C VAL A 459 4.77 -13.07 18.06
N ALA A 460 3.81 -12.48 17.37
CA ALA A 460 3.66 -11.04 17.26
C ALA A 460 2.19 -10.64 17.11
N MET A 461 1.87 -9.41 17.48
CA MET A 461 0.60 -8.78 17.15
C MET A 461 0.81 -7.53 16.31
N ALA A 462 -0.24 -7.10 15.62
CA ALA A 462 -0.18 -5.95 14.73
C ALA A 462 -1.50 -5.18 14.71
N MET A 463 -1.41 -3.92 14.30
CA MET A 463 -2.53 -3.09 13.89
C MET A 463 -2.20 -2.32 12.62
N GLN A 464 -3.23 -1.74 11.99
CA GLN A 464 -3.10 -0.81 10.86
C GLN A 464 -4.28 0.17 10.90
N GLY A 465 -4.46 1.04 9.90
CA GLY A 465 -5.66 1.85 9.74
C GLY A 465 -6.56 1.32 8.63
N SER A 466 -7.80 1.81 8.60
CA SER A 466 -8.76 1.50 7.53
C SER A 466 -8.90 2.63 6.50
N CYS A 467 -8.20 3.77 6.71
CA CYS A 467 -8.10 4.91 5.80
C CYS A 467 -7.16 5.96 6.39
N ILE A 468 -6.99 7.07 5.70
CA ILE A 468 -6.50 8.33 6.27
C ILE A 468 -7.75 9.15 6.63
N SER A 469 -8.03 9.29 7.94
CA SER A 469 -9.22 9.95 8.44
C SER A 469 -9.34 11.39 7.93
N ARG A 470 -10.56 11.80 7.52
CA ARG A 470 -10.89 13.13 6.97
C ARG A 470 -10.20 13.51 5.66
N VAL A 471 -9.45 12.58 5.07
CA VAL A 471 -8.61 12.80 3.89
C VAL A 471 -9.03 11.90 2.75
N ASP A 472 -9.12 10.59 2.98
CA ASP A 472 -9.54 9.66 1.95
C ASP A 472 -11.00 9.86 1.60
N VAL A 473 -11.29 9.89 0.30
CA VAL A 473 -12.63 9.98 -0.27
C VAL A 473 -12.87 8.77 -1.15
N GLY A 474 -13.93 8.04 -0.87
CA GLY A 474 -14.47 7.02 -1.75
C GLY A 474 -15.81 7.47 -2.32
N SER A 475 -16.05 7.21 -3.60
CA SER A 475 -17.31 7.57 -4.25
C SER A 475 -17.86 6.43 -5.07
N ALA A 476 -19.20 6.36 -5.11
CA ALA A 476 -19.93 5.37 -5.88
C ALA A 476 -21.16 5.98 -6.54
N THR A 477 -21.41 5.58 -7.76
CA THR A 477 -22.68 5.80 -8.46
C THR A 477 -23.37 4.46 -8.65
N LEU A 478 -24.61 4.33 -8.21
CA LEU A 478 -25.45 3.18 -8.50
C LEU A 478 -26.61 3.59 -9.41
N LYS A 479 -26.77 2.89 -10.53
CA LYS A 479 -27.80 3.13 -11.54
C LYS A 479 -28.65 1.86 -11.71
N LEU A 480 -29.97 2.02 -11.75
CA LEU A 480 -30.92 0.97 -12.20
C LEU A 480 -30.93 0.94 -13.73
N CYS A 481 -30.69 -0.23 -14.30
CA CYS A 481 -30.73 -0.50 -15.75
C CYS A 481 -32.15 -0.95 -16.19
N GLU A 482 -32.38 -0.92 -17.49
CA GLU A 482 -33.70 -1.15 -18.11
C GLU A 482 -34.21 -2.59 -17.92
N ASP A 483 -33.32 -3.53 -17.66
CA ASP A 483 -33.60 -4.94 -17.38
C ASP A 483 -33.75 -5.27 -15.86
N GLY A 484 -33.79 -4.23 -15.02
CA GLY A 484 -33.84 -4.40 -13.57
C GLY A 484 -32.52 -4.75 -12.91
N SER A 485 -31.40 -4.81 -13.66
CA SER A 485 -30.04 -4.94 -13.13
C SER A 485 -29.45 -3.61 -12.69
N TYR A 486 -28.22 -3.63 -12.17
CA TYR A 486 -27.57 -2.44 -11.65
C TYR A 486 -26.17 -2.22 -12.26
N ASN A 487 -25.86 -0.95 -12.54
CA ASN A 487 -24.51 -0.50 -12.85
C ASN A 487 -23.93 0.21 -11.62
N LEU A 488 -22.84 -0.35 -11.08
CA LEU A 488 -22.04 0.25 -10.01
C LEU A 488 -20.78 0.87 -10.61
N ILE A 489 -20.70 2.21 -10.58
CA ILE A 489 -19.55 2.98 -11.11
C ILE A 489 -18.77 3.50 -9.91
N ILE A 490 -17.48 3.13 -9.83
CA ILE A 490 -16.57 3.46 -8.73
C ILE A 490 -15.31 4.15 -9.23
N GLY A 491 -14.69 4.96 -8.38
CA GLY A 491 -13.38 5.55 -8.66
C GLY A 491 -12.20 4.70 -8.17
N ALA A 492 -12.45 3.69 -7.33
CA ALA A 492 -11.45 2.79 -6.79
C ALA A 492 -10.90 1.83 -7.86
N ALA A 493 -9.60 1.49 -7.74
CA ALA A 493 -8.90 0.63 -8.69
C ALA A 493 -8.67 -0.78 -8.13
N ASP A 494 -9.22 -1.81 -8.78
CA ASP A 494 -8.88 -3.21 -8.46
C ASP A 494 -7.50 -3.55 -9.02
N MET A 495 -6.53 -3.76 -8.14
CA MET A 495 -5.16 -4.16 -8.46
C MET A 495 -4.89 -5.67 -8.25
N GLY A 496 -5.94 -6.47 -8.17
CA GLY A 496 -5.89 -7.90 -7.84
C GLY A 496 -6.48 -8.23 -6.47
N THR A 497 -6.89 -7.22 -5.70
CA THR A 497 -7.48 -7.37 -4.37
C THR A 497 -8.90 -7.95 -4.39
N GLY A 498 -9.61 -7.82 -5.52
CA GLY A 498 -11.01 -8.23 -5.65
C GLY A 498 -11.99 -7.16 -5.17
N CYS A 499 -11.59 -5.87 -5.14
CA CYS A 499 -12.47 -4.81 -4.67
C CYS A 499 -13.72 -4.67 -5.53
N ASP A 500 -13.64 -4.88 -6.85
CA ASP A 500 -14.81 -4.89 -7.74
C ASP A 500 -15.85 -5.92 -7.28
N THR A 501 -15.41 -7.09 -6.82
CA THR A 501 -16.27 -8.17 -6.32
C THR A 501 -16.90 -7.82 -4.98
N ILE A 502 -16.11 -7.35 -4.00
CA ILE A 502 -16.65 -7.06 -2.67
C ILE A 502 -17.61 -5.85 -2.68
N LEU A 503 -17.35 -4.85 -3.52
CA LEU A 503 -18.25 -3.71 -3.67
C LEU A 503 -19.57 -4.13 -4.35
N ALA A 504 -19.51 -5.05 -5.32
CA ALA A 504 -20.69 -5.67 -5.91
C ALA A 504 -21.48 -6.50 -4.88
N GLN A 505 -20.79 -7.25 -3.99
CA GLN A 505 -21.45 -7.99 -2.88
C GLN A 505 -22.20 -7.06 -1.93
N MET A 506 -21.57 -5.92 -1.57
CA MET A 506 -22.20 -4.90 -0.73
C MET A 506 -23.43 -4.29 -1.40
N ALA A 507 -23.34 -3.96 -2.69
CA ALA A 507 -24.48 -3.45 -3.46
C ALA A 507 -25.60 -4.49 -3.57
N ALA A 508 -25.27 -5.74 -3.85
CA ALA A 508 -26.23 -6.84 -3.96
C ALA A 508 -26.95 -7.10 -2.63
N GLU A 509 -26.21 -7.08 -1.51
CA GLU A 509 -26.78 -7.17 -0.16
C GLU A 509 -27.79 -6.03 0.11
N CYS A 510 -27.36 -4.79 -0.20
CA CYS A 510 -28.25 -3.63 -0.04
C CYS A 510 -29.48 -3.70 -0.93
N MET A 511 -29.35 -4.11 -2.18
CA MET A 511 -30.42 -4.08 -3.18
C MET A 511 -31.24 -5.38 -3.21
N ASP A 512 -30.95 -6.32 -2.31
CA ASP A 512 -31.61 -7.64 -2.24
C ASP A 512 -31.67 -8.34 -3.60
N CYS A 513 -30.53 -8.39 -4.29
CA CYS A 513 -30.35 -9.01 -5.60
C CYS A 513 -29.15 -9.97 -5.62
N ASP A 514 -28.94 -10.65 -6.72
CA ASP A 514 -27.76 -11.48 -6.90
C ASP A 514 -26.52 -10.62 -7.24
N VAL A 515 -25.32 -11.08 -6.86
CA VAL A 515 -24.08 -10.36 -7.16
C VAL A 515 -23.89 -10.19 -8.68
N ASP A 516 -24.41 -11.14 -9.47
CA ASP A 516 -24.33 -11.09 -10.93
C ASP A 516 -25.27 -10.05 -11.55
N ASP A 517 -26.32 -9.63 -10.85
CA ASP A 517 -27.18 -8.51 -11.27
C ASP A 517 -26.48 -7.13 -11.14
N VAL A 518 -25.24 -7.06 -10.57
CA VAL A 518 -24.48 -5.83 -10.40
C VAL A 518 -23.28 -5.82 -11.32
N ALA A 519 -23.32 -5.06 -12.41
CA ALA A 519 -22.17 -4.80 -13.26
C ALA A 519 -21.29 -3.69 -12.63
N VAL A 520 -19.95 -3.90 -12.58
CA VAL A 520 -19.02 -2.94 -11.98
C VAL A 520 -18.16 -2.29 -13.06
N PHE A 521 -18.09 -0.96 -13.03
CA PHE A 521 -17.18 -0.15 -13.84
C PHE A 521 -16.33 0.75 -12.96
N GLY A 522 -15.01 0.76 -13.18
CA GLY A 522 -14.05 1.65 -12.48
C GLY A 522 -12.65 1.43 -13.06
N ALA A 523 -11.76 2.30 -12.91
CA ALA A 523 -11.71 3.69 -12.54
C ALA A 523 -11.30 4.50 -13.78
N ASP A 524 -12.05 5.53 -14.08
CA ASP A 524 -11.83 6.41 -15.22
C ASP A 524 -12.17 7.83 -14.78
N THR A 525 -11.28 8.78 -14.99
CA THR A 525 -11.44 10.16 -14.50
C THR A 525 -12.56 10.93 -15.17
N ASP A 526 -13.08 10.48 -16.30
CA ASP A 526 -14.20 11.11 -17.01
C ASP A 526 -15.55 10.48 -16.65
N ALA A 527 -15.58 9.16 -16.41
CA ALA A 527 -16.81 8.42 -16.16
C ALA A 527 -17.06 8.10 -14.69
N SER A 528 -16.00 7.90 -13.91
CA SER A 528 -16.13 7.56 -12.47
C SER A 528 -16.23 8.81 -11.60
N PRO A 529 -16.99 8.75 -10.49
CA PRO A 529 -16.94 9.79 -9.47
C PRO A 529 -15.55 9.82 -8.81
N TYR A 530 -15.17 10.96 -8.21
CA TYR A 530 -13.86 11.12 -7.60
C TYR A 530 -13.62 10.11 -6.47
N ASP A 531 -12.44 9.50 -6.48
CA ASP A 531 -11.95 8.60 -5.44
C ASP A 531 -10.46 8.89 -5.24
N SER A 532 -10.01 8.85 -4.00
CA SER A 532 -8.60 9.11 -3.68
C SER A 532 -7.67 8.05 -4.26
N GLY A 533 -8.19 6.84 -4.53
CA GLY A 533 -7.43 5.71 -5.06
C GLY A 533 -7.36 4.53 -4.08
N SER A 534 -6.90 3.39 -4.58
CA SER A 534 -6.82 2.16 -3.78
C SER A 534 -5.48 2.09 -3.05
N TYR A 535 -5.39 2.78 -1.91
CA TYR A 535 -4.25 2.80 -0.99
C TYR A 535 -4.75 2.98 0.46
N ALA A 536 -3.85 2.98 1.45
CA ALA A 536 -4.15 3.09 2.89
C ALA A 536 -5.23 2.10 3.36
N SER A 537 -5.42 1.01 2.60
CA SER A 537 -6.45 -0.03 2.82
C SER A 537 -7.89 0.52 2.84
N SER A 538 -8.15 1.69 2.23
CA SER A 538 -9.38 2.46 2.37
C SER A 538 -10.58 1.91 1.59
N THR A 539 -10.36 1.16 0.51
CA THR A 539 -11.42 0.81 -0.45
C THR A 539 -12.61 0.07 0.20
N THR A 540 -12.36 -0.96 1.01
CA THR A 540 -13.44 -1.70 1.69
C THR A 540 -14.22 -0.79 2.62
N TYR A 541 -13.53 0.01 3.42
CA TYR A 541 -14.12 0.82 4.47
C TYR A 541 -14.75 2.11 3.93
N VAL A 542 -14.02 2.90 3.14
CA VAL A 542 -14.47 4.23 2.67
C VAL A 542 -15.36 4.11 1.42
N THR A 543 -14.87 3.45 0.36
CA THR A 543 -15.66 3.30 -0.88
C THR A 543 -16.85 2.35 -0.65
N GLY A 544 -16.68 1.30 0.18
CA GLY A 544 -17.78 0.43 0.59
C GLY A 544 -18.90 1.19 1.31
N LYS A 545 -18.59 2.18 2.17
CA LYS A 545 -19.58 3.04 2.82
C LYS A 545 -20.28 3.97 1.84
N ALA A 546 -19.56 4.44 0.81
CA ALA A 546 -20.18 5.20 -0.28
C ALA A 546 -21.18 4.32 -1.07
N VAL A 547 -20.85 3.05 -1.33
CA VAL A 547 -21.76 2.07 -1.97
C VAL A 547 -23.00 1.85 -1.12
N GLU A 548 -22.85 1.58 0.18
CA GLU A 548 -24.00 1.40 1.11
C GLU A 548 -24.96 2.60 1.07
N ARG A 549 -24.40 3.83 1.12
CA ARG A 549 -25.18 5.07 1.05
C ARG A 549 -25.82 5.31 -0.32
N ALA A 550 -25.13 4.99 -1.42
CA ALA A 550 -25.66 5.09 -2.77
C ALA A 550 -26.86 4.13 -2.96
N CYS A 551 -26.76 2.91 -2.43
CA CYS A 551 -27.84 1.93 -2.44
C CYS A 551 -29.05 2.42 -1.64
N ALA A 552 -28.83 2.97 -0.44
CA ALA A 552 -29.92 3.53 0.36
C ALA A 552 -30.66 4.66 -0.38
N GLY A 553 -29.91 5.61 -0.95
CA GLY A 553 -30.48 6.69 -1.74
C GLY A 553 -31.20 6.21 -3.00
N LEU A 554 -30.69 5.18 -3.68
CA LEU A 554 -31.35 4.62 -4.86
C LEU A 554 -32.63 3.89 -4.50
N LYS A 555 -32.68 3.16 -3.38
CA LYS A 555 -33.92 2.53 -2.87
C LYS A 555 -35.02 3.56 -2.63
N GLU A 556 -34.71 4.66 -1.95
CA GLU A 556 -35.65 5.74 -1.71
C GLU A 556 -36.17 6.34 -3.02
N LYS A 557 -35.26 6.55 -4.00
CA LYS A 557 -35.64 7.04 -5.32
C LYS A 557 -36.54 6.06 -6.07
N ILE A 558 -36.22 4.77 -6.07
CA ILE A 558 -37.04 3.69 -6.67
C ILE A 558 -38.43 3.64 -6.00
N ARG A 559 -38.48 3.68 -4.66
CA ARG A 559 -39.75 3.70 -3.90
C ARG A 559 -40.62 4.92 -4.26
N SER A 560 -40.00 6.10 -4.38
CA SER A 560 -40.69 7.32 -4.78
C SER A 560 -41.27 7.24 -6.20
N ILE A 561 -40.53 6.67 -7.14
CA ILE A 561 -41.04 6.45 -8.52
C ILE A 561 -42.18 5.43 -8.51
N ALA A 562 -41.98 4.30 -7.84
CA ALA A 562 -42.98 3.25 -7.73
C ALA A 562 -44.25 3.73 -7.07
N ALA A 563 -44.19 4.54 -6.00
CA ALA A 563 -45.36 5.10 -5.29
C ALA A 563 -46.22 5.94 -6.24
N ARG A 564 -45.61 6.80 -7.09
CA ARG A 564 -46.35 7.55 -8.12
C ARG A 564 -47.03 6.62 -9.13
N MET A 565 -46.38 5.51 -9.52
CA MET A 565 -46.96 4.53 -10.44
C MET A 565 -48.10 3.73 -9.82
N LEU A 566 -48.02 3.45 -8.53
CA LEU A 566 -48.99 2.67 -7.78
C LEU A 566 -50.12 3.52 -7.18
N GLY A 567 -49.99 4.86 -7.24
CA GLY A 567 -50.98 5.79 -6.65
C GLY A 567 -51.03 5.74 -5.12
N CYS A 568 -49.87 5.70 -4.48
CA CYS A 568 -49.74 5.70 -3.00
C CYS A 568 -48.52 6.61 -2.60
N GLN A 569 -48.30 6.75 -1.28
CA GLN A 569 -47.16 7.51 -0.76
C GLN A 569 -45.90 6.62 -0.70
N PRO A 570 -44.68 7.18 -0.79
CA PRO A 570 -43.43 6.40 -0.69
C PRO A 570 -43.33 5.58 0.62
N GLU A 571 -43.84 6.12 1.74
CA GLU A 571 -43.82 5.47 3.06
C GLU A 571 -44.74 4.23 3.09
N GLU A 572 -45.71 4.18 2.20
CA GLU A 572 -46.66 3.05 2.03
C GLU A 572 -46.13 1.97 1.10
N THR A 573 -44.83 2.06 0.70
CA THR A 573 -44.20 1.08 -0.18
C THR A 573 -43.10 0.30 0.52
N VAL A 574 -42.92 -0.95 0.09
CA VAL A 574 -41.80 -1.84 0.48
C VAL A 574 -41.03 -2.24 -0.75
N PHE A 575 -39.71 -2.09 -0.69
CA PHE A 575 -38.79 -2.61 -1.70
C PHE A 575 -38.51 -4.10 -1.40
N GLU A 576 -38.75 -4.97 -2.36
CA GLU A 576 -38.61 -6.43 -2.26
C GLU A 576 -37.66 -6.96 -3.36
N GLY A 577 -36.44 -6.44 -3.44
CA GLY A 577 -35.46 -6.86 -4.42
C GLY A 577 -35.82 -6.51 -5.86
N LYS A 578 -36.61 -7.34 -6.53
CA LYS A 578 -36.98 -7.15 -7.95
C LYS A 578 -38.26 -6.37 -8.19
N ARG A 579 -38.98 -5.92 -7.12
CA ARG A 579 -40.22 -5.15 -7.22
C ARG A 579 -40.40 -4.23 -6.02
N VAL A 580 -41.31 -3.30 -6.19
CA VAL A 580 -41.87 -2.47 -5.10
C VAL A 580 -43.36 -2.77 -4.96
N ARG A 581 -43.80 -2.99 -3.74
CA ARG A 581 -45.17 -3.33 -3.39
C ARG A 581 -45.79 -2.31 -2.41
N CYS A 582 -47.09 -2.02 -2.53
CA CYS A 582 -47.83 -1.28 -1.48
C CYS A 582 -48.02 -2.16 -0.23
N ILE A 583 -47.90 -1.55 0.96
CA ILE A 583 -48.06 -2.25 2.25
C ILE A 583 -49.50 -2.77 2.42
N ASP A 584 -50.49 -2.02 1.91
CA ASP A 584 -51.93 -2.22 2.11
C ASP A 584 -52.59 -3.20 1.13
N GLY A 585 -51.86 -3.83 0.19
CA GLY A 585 -52.49 -4.67 -0.80
C GLY A 585 -51.58 -5.30 -1.86
N ASP A 586 -52.25 -5.79 -2.90
CA ASP A 586 -51.65 -6.57 -3.98
C ASP A 586 -50.97 -5.72 -5.09
N ARG A 587 -51.03 -4.38 -4.97
CA ARG A 587 -50.43 -3.50 -5.98
C ARG A 587 -48.90 -3.56 -5.88
N SER A 588 -48.26 -3.94 -6.99
CA SER A 588 -46.82 -3.97 -7.10
C SER A 588 -46.34 -3.61 -8.51
N VAL A 589 -45.12 -3.17 -8.64
CA VAL A 589 -44.49 -2.83 -9.91
C VAL A 589 -43.06 -3.37 -9.92
N GLY A 590 -42.65 -3.98 -11.01
CA GLY A 590 -41.31 -4.54 -11.23
C GLY A 590 -40.25 -3.46 -11.51
N LEU A 591 -38.98 -3.78 -11.23
CA LEU A 591 -37.88 -2.84 -11.46
C LEU A 591 -37.72 -2.47 -12.94
N GLU A 592 -37.92 -3.41 -13.87
CA GLU A 592 -37.89 -3.17 -15.32
C GLU A 592 -38.86 -2.08 -15.73
N GLU A 593 -40.14 -2.17 -15.24
CA GLU A 593 -41.16 -1.18 -15.53
C GLU A 593 -40.85 0.17 -14.89
N ILE A 594 -40.32 0.17 -13.63
CA ILE A 594 -39.87 1.38 -12.96
C ILE A 594 -38.75 2.06 -13.76
N ALA A 595 -37.75 1.31 -14.19
CA ALA A 595 -36.64 1.82 -14.99
C ALA A 595 -37.12 2.42 -16.32
N TYR A 596 -37.96 1.67 -17.06
CA TYR A 596 -38.51 2.13 -18.33
C TYR A 596 -39.34 3.40 -18.20
N ARG A 597 -40.28 3.45 -17.25
CA ARG A 597 -41.16 4.62 -17.07
C ARG A 597 -40.40 5.82 -16.53
N SER A 598 -39.43 5.62 -15.64
CA SER A 598 -38.64 6.74 -15.09
C SER A 598 -37.90 7.50 -16.19
N GLN A 599 -37.32 6.79 -17.11
CA GLN A 599 -36.54 7.38 -18.21
C GLN A 599 -37.43 7.92 -19.34
N SER A 600 -38.44 7.15 -19.76
CA SER A 600 -39.22 7.44 -20.98
C SER A 600 -40.39 8.37 -20.75
N PHE A 601 -40.99 8.40 -19.56
CA PHE A 601 -42.18 9.18 -19.30
C PHE A 601 -41.98 10.25 -18.22
N ASN A 602 -41.12 10.01 -17.23
CA ASN A 602 -40.95 10.94 -16.10
C ASN A 602 -39.70 11.82 -16.24
N ASN A 603 -38.88 11.62 -17.28
CA ASN A 603 -37.58 12.31 -17.49
C ASN A 603 -36.70 12.27 -16.24
N GLU A 604 -36.71 11.13 -15.53
CA GLU A 604 -36.00 10.94 -14.27
C GLU A 604 -35.11 9.70 -14.34
N ALA A 605 -33.80 9.86 -14.22
CA ALA A 605 -32.90 8.71 -14.13
C ALA A 605 -32.90 8.10 -12.72
N ALA A 606 -33.17 6.81 -12.60
CA ALA A 606 -33.02 6.06 -11.36
C ALA A 606 -31.52 5.81 -11.07
N GLN A 607 -30.83 6.86 -10.66
CA GLN A 607 -29.40 6.88 -10.39
C GLN A 607 -29.08 7.76 -9.18
N VAL A 608 -28.11 7.34 -8.37
CA VAL A 608 -27.60 8.10 -7.21
C VAL A 608 -26.08 8.04 -7.16
N THR A 609 -25.43 9.17 -6.94
CA THR A 609 -24.01 9.30 -6.72
C THR A 609 -23.76 9.81 -5.30
N VAL A 610 -22.85 9.16 -4.57
CA VAL A 610 -22.46 9.52 -3.21
C VAL A 610 -20.95 9.53 -3.08
N SER A 611 -20.43 10.54 -2.38
CA SER A 611 -19.05 10.59 -1.88
C SER A 611 -19.06 10.43 -0.36
N HIS A 612 -18.07 9.72 0.16
CA HIS A 612 -17.89 9.51 1.59
C HIS A 612 -16.43 9.71 1.98
N SER A 613 -16.22 10.37 3.12
CA SER A 613 -14.96 10.44 3.85
C SER A 613 -15.25 10.15 5.32
N SER A 614 -14.38 9.37 5.96
CA SER A 614 -14.58 9.02 7.36
C SER A 614 -13.84 9.97 8.29
N PRO A 615 -14.45 10.40 9.41
CA PRO A 615 -13.78 11.20 10.43
C PRO A 615 -12.79 10.38 11.29
N VAL A 616 -12.87 9.05 11.24
CA VAL A 616 -12.05 8.11 12.02
C VAL A 616 -11.44 7.04 11.11
N SER A 617 -10.36 6.40 11.57
CA SER A 617 -9.68 5.30 10.87
C SER A 617 -9.61 4.07 11.78
N PRO A 618 -10.71 3.30 11.93
CA PRO A 618 -10.75 2.19 12.86
C PRO A 618 -9.70 1.12 12.51
N PRO A 619 -8.87 0.71 13.48
CA PRO A 619 -7.80 -0.23 13.18
C PRO A 619 -8.31 -1.67 13.07
N PRO A 620 -7.91 -2.42 12.04
CA PRO A 620 -7.87 -3.87 12.07
C PRO A 620 -6.76 -4.33 13.01
N PHE A 621 -6.90 -5.54 13.58
CA PHE A 621 -5.91 -6.17 14.44
C PHE A 621 -5.55 -7.57 13.93
N MET A 622 -4.33 -8.03 14.26
CA MET A 622 -3.86 -9.35 13.85
C MET A 622 -2.88 -9.92 14.88
N VAL A 623 -2.97 -11.22 15.11
CA VAL A 623 -1.96 -12.01 15.82
C VAL A 623 -1.37 -13.00 14.84
N GLY A 624 -0.04 -13.11 14.82
CA GLY A 624 0.70 -14.09 14.03
C GLY A 624 1.60 -14.93 14.92
N MET A 625 1.56 -16.27 14.71
CA MET A 625 2.44 -17.22 15.37
C MET A 625 3.13 -18.08 14.32
N VAL A 626 4.43 -18.29 14.50
CA VAL A 626 5.27 -19.05 13.57
C VAL A 626 6.03 -20.16 14.28
N GLU A 627 6.15 -21.30 13.63
CA GLU A 627 7.08 -22.39 13.98
C GLU A 627 8.14 -22.51 12.89
N ILE A 628 9.39 -22.51 13.28
CA ILE A 628 10.53 -22.68 12.39
C ILE A 628 11.33 -23.95 12.75
N GLU A 629 12.05 -24.49 11.76
CA GLU A 629 13.16 -25.40 11.96
C GLU A 629 14.44 -24.68 11.49
N LEU A 630 15.41 -24.55 12.40
CA LEU A 630 16.70 -23.94 12.13
C LEU A 630 17.76 -25.04 12.10
N ASP A 631 18.55 -25.06 11.04
CA ASP A 631 19.75 -25.87 10.91
C ASP A 631 20.94 -25.06 11.43
N LYS A 632 21.54 -25.51 12.54
CA LYS A 632 22.66 -24.82 13.20
C LYS A 632 23.96 -24.84 12.41
N GLU A 633 24.12 -25.81 11.50
CA GLU A 633 25.34 -25.91 10.70
C GLU A 633 25.33 -24.96 9.52
N THR A 634 24.16 -24.73 8.91
CA THR A 634 24.00 -23.90 7.72
C THR A 634 23.36 -22.54 7.98
N GLY A 635 22.75 -22.35 9.15
CA GLY A 635 21.96 -21.14 9.47
C GLY A 635 20.63 -21.07 8.72
N LEU A 636 20.26 -22.14 7.99
CA LEU A 636 19.02 -22.14 7.21
C LEU A 636 17.80 -22.20 8.11
N VAL A 637 16.89 -21.25 7.91
CA VAL A 637 15.59 -21.19 8.58
C VAL A 637 14.51 -21.69 7.63
N THR A 638 13.79 -22.73 8.04
CA THR A 638 12.61 -23.25 7.33
C THR A 638 11.36 -22.89 8.11
N VAL A 639 10.43 -22.17 7.50
CA VAL A 639 9.11 -21.91 8.08
C VAL A 639 8.25 -23.16 7.95
N LEU A 640 7.89 -23.78 9.07
CA LEU A 640 7.08 -25.02 9.09
C LEU A 640 5.58 -24.74 9.11
N ASP A 641 5.16 -23.80 9.96
CA ASP A 641 3.76 -23.48 10.19
C ASP A 641 3.63 -22.01 10.56
N TYR A 642 2.74 -21.31 9.90
CA TYR A 642 2.36 -19.93 10.23
C TYR A 642 0.86 -19.86 10.44
N MET A 643 0.43 -19.46 11.63
CA MET A 643 -0.97 -19.23 11.99
C MET A 643 -1.21 -17.75 12.15
N ALA A 644 -2.23 -17.21 11.48
CA ALA A 644 -2.70 -15.85 11.63
C ALA A 644 -4.18 -15.81 11.99
N VAL A 645 -4.52 -14.99 12.97
CA VAL A 645 -5.92 -14.64 13.27
C VAL A 645 -6.09 -13.15 13.13
N VAL A 646 -7.05 -12.74 12.30
CA VAL A 646 -7.26 -11.35 11.90
C VAL A 646 -8.64 -10.86 12.33
N ASP A 647 -8.68 -9.71 12.97
CA ASP A 647 -9.88 -8.91 13.17
C ASP A 647 -9.95 -7.80 12.12
N CYS A 648 -10.68 -8.03 11.06
CA CYS A 648 -11.03 -7.03 10.05
C CYS A 648 -12.52 -6.62 10.11
N GLY A 649 -13.12 -6.72 11.30
CA GLY A 649 -14.57 -6.58 11.46
C GLY A 649 -15.29 -7.78 10.86
N ILE A 650 -16.30 -7.52 10.06
CA ILE A 650 -16.99 -8.56 9.27
C ILE A 650 -16.29 -8.68 7.91
N PRO A 651 -15.62 -9.82 7.59
CA PRO A 651 -15.01 -10.00 6.27
C PRO A 651 -16.10 -10.07 5.19
N ILE A 652 -16.08 -9.13 4.24
CA ILE A 652 -17.11 -9.09 3.17
C ILE A 652 -17.07 -10.35 2.31
N ASN A 653 -15.85 -10.80 1.97
CA ASN A 653 -15.61 -12.07 1.26
C ASN A 653 -14.47 -12.82 1.96
N PRO A 654 -14.78 -13.83 2.78
CA PRO A 654 -13.77 -14.55 3.55
C PRO A 654 -12.67 -15.21 2.71
N ALA A 655 -13.00 -15.74 1.52
CA ALA A 655 -12.00 -16.36 0.65
C ALA A 655 -11.01 -15.33 0.10
N LEU A 656 -11.47 -14.16 -0.36
CA LEU A 656 -10.61 -13.08 -0.84
C LEU A 656 -9.80 -12.47 0.30
N ALA A 657 -10.38 -12.31 1.49
CA ALA A 657 -9.69 -11.83 2.68
C ALA A 657 -8.54 -12.78 3.09
N ARG A 658 -8.79 -14.10 3.05
CA ARG A 658 -7.77 -15.12 3.33
C ARG A 658 -6.59 -15.03 2.36
N ILE A 659 -6.86 -14.96 1.05
CA ILE A 659 -5.82 -14.85 0.01
C ILE A 659 -4.96 -13.59 0.22
N GLN A 660 -5.59 -12.47 0.59
CA GLN A 660 -4.85 -11.24 0.91
C GLN A 660 -3.96 -11.42 2.14
N THR A 661 -4.42 -12.14 3.15
CA THR A 661 -3.66 -12.41 4.37
C THR A 661 -2.47 -13.33 4.08
N GLU A 662 -2.70 -14.43 3.39
CA GLU A 662 -1.64 -15.37 2.99
C GLU A 662 -0.55 -14.67 2.17
N GLY A 663 -0.95 -13.87 1.16
CA GLY A 663 -0.02 -13.11 0.33
C GLY A 663 0.81 -12.08 1.11
N GLY A 664 0.22 -11.42 2.12
CA GLY A 664 0.94 -10.46 2.97
C GLY A 664 1.92 -11.15 3.93
N ILE A 665 1.55 -12.29 4.49
CA ILE A 665 2.45 -13.11 5.33
C ILE A 665 3.69 -13.52 4.53
N VAL A 666 3.51 -13.98 3.29
CA VAL A 666 4.64 -14.38 2.41
C VAL A 666 5.58 -13.21 2.14
N GLN A 667 5.04 -12.02 1.85
CA GLN A 667 5.86 -10.81 1.71
C GLN A 667 6.61 -10.46 3.00
N GLY A 668 5.99 -10.63 4.17
CA GLY A 668 6.64 -10.41 5.46
C GLY A 668 7.74 -11.44 5.76
N ILE A 669 7.57 -12.69 5.36
CA ILE A 669 8.60 -13.74 5.45
C ILE A 669 9.79 -13.38 4.57
N GLY A 670 9.55 -12.93 3.32
CA GLY A 670 10.59 -12.48 2.41
C GLY A 670 11.40 -11.30 2.97
N HIS A 671 10.70 -10.28 3.48
CA HIS A 671 11.31 -9.14 4.18
C HIS A 671 12.23 -9.58 5.33
N THR A 672 11.83 -10.64 6.04
CA THR A 672 12.57 -11.08 7.22
C THR A 672 13.80 -11.90 6.88
N LEU A 673 13.73 -12.74 5.84
CA LEU A 673 14.72 -13.80 5.62
C LEU A 673 15.57 -13.62 4.35
N THR A 674 15.05 -12.98 3.28
CA THR A 674 15.67 -13.11 1.95
C THR A 674 15.77 -11.84 1.12
N GLU A 675 14.82 -10.88 1.28
CA GLU A 675 14.69 -9.75 0.38
C GLU A 675 15.55 -8.55 0.83
N ASP A 676 16.39 -8.03 -0.09
CA ASP A 676 17.23 -6.87 0.16
C ASP A 676 17.52 -6.12 -1.15
N VAL A 677 17.40 -4.78 -1.12
CA VAL A 677 17.85 -3.91 -2.20
C VAL A 677 19.28 -3.47 -1.90
N LEU A 678 20.21 -4.18 -2.51
CA LEU A 678 21.64 -3.95 -2.31
C LEU A 678 22.19 -2.92 -3.30
N HIS A 679 23.06 -2.05 -2.81
CA HIS A 679 23.86 -1.10 -3.60
C HIS A 679 25.33 -1.32 -3.34
N ASP A 680 26.16 -1.07 -4.37
CA ASP A 680 27.62 -1.04 -4.21
C ASP A 680 28.09 0.31 -3.61
N GLU A 681 29.39 0.44 -3.41
CA GLU A 681 30.05 1.65 -2.86
C GLU A 681 29.85 2.91 -3.72
N LYS A 682 29.37 2.77 -4.96
CA LYS A 682 29.03 3.86 -5.89
C LYS A 682 27.54 4.13 -6.01
N GLY A 683 26.71 3.51 -5.16
CA GLY A 683 25.28 3.62 -5.18
C GLY A 683 24.60 2.86 -6.33
N ARG A 684 25.30 1.92 -7.01
CA ARG A 684 24.71 1.13 -8.10
C ARG A 684 23.94 -0.05 -7.53
N PRO A 685 22.68 -0.27 -7.98
CA PRO A 685 21.90 -1.43 -7.53
C PRO A 685 22.53 -2.73 -8.06
N VAL A 686 22.78 -3.70 -7.17
CA VAL A 686 23.33 -5.02 -7.52
C VAL A 686 22.27 -6.12 -7.51
N SER A 687 21.09 -5.87 -6.95
CA SER A 687 19.96 -6.81 -6.89
C SER A 687 18.83 -6.40 -7.85
N SER A 688 19.14 -6.19 -9.14
CA SER A 688 18.22 -5.65 -10.14
C SER A 688 17.40 -6.70 -10.92
N SER A 689 17.54 -7.98 -10.59
CA SER A 689 16.77 -9.06 -11.23
C SER A 689 16.36 -10.13 -10.21
N PHE A 690 15.38 -10.98 -10.54
CA PHE A 690 15.01 -12.12 -9.70
C PHE A 690 16.10 -13.20 -9.57
N LEU A 691 17.19 -13.05 -10.30
CA LEU A 691 18.37 -13.91 -10.12
C LEU A 691 19.14 -13.52 -8.84
N GLN A 692 19.25 -12.21 -8.55
CA GLN A 692 19.91 -11.68 -7.35
C GLN A 692 18.92 -11.38 -6.23
N TYR A 693 17.76 -10.81 -6.54
CA TYR A 693 16.70 -10.48 -5.59
C TYR A 693 15.84 -11.72 -5.31
N LYS A 694 15.89 -12.21 -4.08
CA LYS A 694 15.33 -13.52 -3.71
C LYS A 694 13.95 -13.36 -3.08
N LEU A 695 12.90 -13.65 -3.86
CA LEU A 695 11.54 -13.80 -3.35
C LEU A 695 11.34 -15.20 -2.75
N PRO A 696 10.55 -15.34 -1.67
CA PRO A 696 10.12 -16.63 -1.20
C PRO A 696 9.34 -17.40 -2.28
N THR A 697 9.65 -18.68 -2.42
CA THR A 697 8.95 -19.61 -3.29
C THR A 697 8.00 -20.49 -2.48
N ARG A 698 7.20 -21.32 -3.15
CA ARG A 698 6.36 -22.30 -2.45
C ARG A 698 7.16 -23.30 -1.61
N LEU A 699 8.43 -23.52 -1.93
CA LEU A 699 9.32 -24.43 -1.19
C LEU A 699 9.84 -23.81 0.12
N ASP A 700 9.88 -22.47 0.20
CA ASP A 700 10.39 -21.76 1.37
C ASP A 700 9.32 -21.57 2.45
N ILE A 701 8.06 -21.94 2.15
CA ILE A 701 6.92 -21.67 3.00
C ILE A 701 6.21 -22.98 3.31
N GLY A 702 6.11 -23.29 4.58
CA GLY A 702 5.38 -24.42 5.07
C GLY A 702 3.86 -24.23 5.04
N ARG A 703 3.19 -24.64 6.09
CA ARG A 703 1.74 -24.50 6.22
C ARG A 703 1.39 -23.07 6.59
N LEU A 704 0.48 -22.43 5.80
CA LEU A 704 -0.16 -21.16 6.15
C LEU A 704 -1.60 -21.43 6.58
N ARG A 705 -1.99 -20.84 7.71
CA ARG A 705 -3.35 -20.96 8.25
C ARG A 705 -3.85 -19.55 8.61
N VAL A 706 -5.04 -19.22 8.16
CA VAL A 706 -5.66 -17.92 8.40
C VAL A 706 -7.09 -18.14 8.89
N GLU A 707 -7.40 -17.55 10.02
CA GLU A 707 -8.74 -17.48 10.60
C GLU A 707 -9.13 -16.05 10.91
N PHE A 708 -10.41 -15.79 11.13
CA PHE A 708 -10.95 -14.47 11.41
C PHE A 708 -11.68 -14.46 12.75
N GLU A 709 -11.40 -13.44 13.56
CA GLU A 709 -12.24 -13.07 14.69
C GLU A 709 -13.15 -11.92 14.26
N HIS A 710 -14.42 -12.05 14.56
CA HIS A 710 -15.41 -11.04 14.18
C HIS A 710 -15.55 -9.98 15.27
N SER A 711 -15.31 -8.74 14.93
CA SER A 711 -15.81 -7.55 15.62
C SER A 711 -16.83 -6.84 14.74
N HIS A 712 -17.51 -5.83 15.25
CA HIS A 712 -18.46 -5.05 14.46
C HIS A 712 -18.11 -3.57 14.54
N GLU A 713 -17.53 -3.03 13.47
CA GLU A 713 -17.17 -1.62 13.41
C GLU A 713 -18.42 -0.79 13.02
N PRO A 714 -18.96 0.04 13.93
CA PRO A 714 -20.21 0.76 13.67
C PRO A 714 -20.10 1.78 12.53
N THR A 715 -18.91 2.30 12.27
CA THR A 715 -18.66 3.28 11.19
C THR A 715 -18.41 2.64 9.85
N GLY A 716 -18.08 1.35 9.82
CA GLY A 716 -17.80 0.59 8.59
C GLY A 716 -19.05 0.06 7.88
N PRO A 717 -18.95 -0.25 6.58
CA PRO A 717 -20.02 -0.91 5.86
C PRO A 717 -20.21 -2.34 6.40
N PHE A 718 -21.42 -2.70 6.81
CA PHE A 718 -21.73 -4.02 7.38
C PHE A 718 -20.88 -4.43 8.58
N GLY A 719 -20.24 -3.48 9.27
CA GLY A 719 -19.33 -3.75 10.38
C GLY A 719 -17.90 -4.12 9.97
N ALA A 720 -17.54 -3.93 8.70
CA ALA A 720 -16.20 -4.23 8.19
C ALA A 720 -15.17 -3.14 8.54
N LYS A 721 -13.92 -3.57 8.73
CA LYS A 721 -12.70 -2.77 8.72
C LYS A 721 -11.86 -3.15 7.49
N SER A 722 -10.65 -2.62 7.41
CA SER A 722 -9.70 -2.99 6.35
C SER A 722 -8.97 -4.30 6.64
N ILE A 723 -8.27 -4.83 5.61
CA ILE A 723 -7.36 -5.98 5.76
C ILE A 723 -6.10 -5.84 4.91
N GLY A 724 -6.07 -4.87 3.97
CA GLY A 724 -5.08 -4.83 2.90
C GLY A 724 -3.61 -4.79 3.35
N GLU A 725 -3.28 -4.10 4.43
CA GLU A 725 -1.89 -3.82 4.82
C GLU A 725 -1.45 -4.50 6.11
N ILE A 726 -2.32 -4.72 7.07
CA ILE A 726 -1.98 -5.30 8.38
C ILE A 726 -1.27 -6.65 8.25
N VAL A 727 -1.59 -7.39 7.23
CA VAL A 727 -1.21 -8.79 6.99
C VAL A 727 0.29 -9.03 6.74
N ILE A 728 1.08 -7.97 6.53
CA ILE A 728 2.55 -8.05 6.39
C ILE A 728 3.30 -7.75 7.70
N ASN A 729 2.61 -7.28 8.73
CA ASN A 729 3.27 -6.66 9.88
C ASN A 729 3.77 -7.66 10.94
N THR A 730 3.15 -8.83 11.08
CA THR A 730 3.49 -9.80 12.13
C THR A 730 4.66 -10.75 11.80
N PRO A 731 4.99 -11.09 10.53
CA PRO A 731 6.03 -12.10 10.26
C PRO A 731 7.42 -11.72 10.79
N ALA A 732 7.87 -10.47 10.60
CA ALA A 732 9.22 -10.08 10.96
C ALA A 732 9.51 -10.24 12.47
N PRO A 733 8.71 -9.68 13.39
CA PRO A 733 8.97 -9.87 14.82
C PRO A 733 8.73 -11.30 15.30
N ALA A 734 7.76 -12.02 14.74
CA ALA A 734 7.50 -13.42 15.12
C ALA A 734 8.65 -14.33 14.70
N LEU A 735 9.18 -14.19 13.49
CA LEU A 735 10.34 -14.95 13.00
C LEU A 735 11.61 -14.60 13.78
N THR A 736 11.85 -13.32 14.04
CA THR A 736 13.01 -12.87 14.82
C THR A 736 13.00 -13.49 16.22
N HIS A 737 11.82 -13.56 16.86
CA HIS A 737 11.66 -14.22 18.15
C HIS A 737 11.94 -15.73 18.07
N ALA A 738 11.36 -16.42 17.09
CA ALA A 738 11.61 -17.86 16.89
C ALA A 738 13.09 -18.15 16.64
N ILE A 739 13.79 -17.32 15.86
CA ILE A 739 15.23 -17.44 15.61
C ILE A 739 16.04 -17.23 16.89
N TYR A 740 15.70 -16.20 17.70
CA TYR A 740 16.31 -16.01 19.01
C TYR A 740 16.14 -17.25 19.90
N ARG A 741 14.94 -17.80 19.99
CA ARG A 741 14.66 -19.01 20.77
C ARG A 741 15.49 -20.22 20.31
N ALA A 742 15.77 -20.32 19.03
CA ALA A 742 16.58 -21.41 18.45
C ALA A 742 18.09 -21.19 18.64
N THR A 743 18.56 -19.94 18.70
CA THR A 743 20.01 -19.59 18.67
C THR A 743 20.53 -18.96 19.97
N GLY A 744 19.67 -18.33 20.77
CA GLY A 744 20.05 -17.49 21.90
C GLY A 744 20.53 -16.09 21.50
N VAL A 745 20.50 -15.71 20.22
CA VAL A 745 21.03 -14.44 19.70
C VAL A 745 19.92 -13.59 19.08
N TRP A 746 19.78 -12.33 19.53
CA TRP A 746 18.85 -11.38 18.96
C TRP A 746 19.42 -10.75 17.67
N HIS A 747 18.71 -10.93 16.57
CA HIS A 747 18.99 -10.25 15.32
C HIS A 747 18.12 -8.99 15.20
N ARG A 748 18.75 -7.81 15.19
CA ARG A 748 18.07 -6.50 15.13
C ARG A 748 18.20 -5.82 13.77
N GLU A 749 18.72 -6.53 12.76
CA GLU A 749 18.85 -6.07 11.39
C GLU A 749 18.23 -7.08 10.43
N LEU A 750 17.26 -6.64 9.62
CA LEU A 750 16.67 -7.43 8.55
C LEU A 750 17.38 -7.20 7.19
N PRO A 751 17.41 -8.20 6.30
CA PRO A 751 16.95 -9.59 6.50
C PRO A 751 17.90 -10.38 7.41
N ILE A 752 17.36 -11.41 8.09
CA ILE A 752 18.13 -12.35 8.91
C ILE A 752 18.56 -13.52 8.02
N THR A 753 19.69 -13.34 7.34
CA THR A 753 20.20 -14.35 6.41
C THR A 753 20.90 -15.49 7.14
N PRO A 754 21.03 -16.69 6.52
CA PRO A 754 21.81 -17.81 7.07
C PRO A 754 23.22 -17.41 7.48
N GLU A 755 23.88 -16.57 6.68
CA GLU A 755 25.20 -16.04 6.97
C GLU A 755 25.26 -15.21 8.27
N LYS A 756 24.27 -14.32 8.49
CA LYS A 756 24.18 -13.54 9.74
C LYS A 756 23.99 -14.46 10.95
N ILE A 757 23.16 -15.49 10.83
CA ILE A 757 22.92 -16.47 11.90
C ILE A 757 24.22 -17.20 12.25
N ILE A 758 24.93 -17.74 11.27
CA ILE A 758 26.20 -18.47 11.50
C ILE A 758 27.25 -17.55 12.13
N ARG A 759 27.43 -16.34 11.58
CA ARG A 759 28.41 -15.39 12.14
C ARG A 759 28.14 -15.03 13.60
N SER A 760 26.87 -14.84 13.97
CA SER A 760 26.50 -14.47 15.33
C SER A 760 26.56 -15.63 16.33
N THR A 761 26.43 -16.88 15.87
CA THR A 761 26.53 -18.06 16.74
C THR A 761 27.98 -18.53 16.95
N VAL A 762 28.88 -18.26 16.01
CA VAL A 762 30.30 -18.58 16.11
C VAL A 762 31.09 -17.51 16.88
N ASN A 763 30.68 -16.23 16.76
CA ASN A 763 31.26 -15.09 17.49
C ASN A 763 30.13 -14.35 18.22
N PRO A 764 29.63 -14.86 19.36
CA PRO A 764 28.52 -14.29 20.11
C PRO A 764 28.85 -12.92 20.74
#